data_6a0ce894bca4f94d3fcdc38767196d4e
#
_entry.id   6a0ce894bca4f94d3fcdc38767196d4e
#
_cell.length_a   1.000
_cell.length_b   1.000
_cell.length_c   1.000
_cell.angle_alpha   90.00
_cell.angle_beta   90.00
_cell.angle_gamma   90.00
#
_symmetry.space_group_name_H-M   'P 1'
#
loop_
_entity.id
_entity.type
_entity.pdbx_description
1 polymer ?
#
loop_
_entity_poly.entity_id
_entity_poly.type
_entity_poly.pdbx_seq_one_letter_code
_entity_poly.pdbx_strand_id
1 'polypeptide(L)'
;MDVFRTDRIRNVVLLGHGGAGKTTLAEAMAYLAGLTNRLGRVEDGNTVSDYDKEEIKRHFSITTSLIPVPWQKNKVNILDTPGYFDFVGEVEEAVSAADAAIIVVSGKAGVQVGTQKAWNLCEKYKLPRMIFVTDMDVDDVSYRKVVDQLTELYGKKIAPLHFPIREDGKFVGYVNVVKQAGRKYIDKGQKEECEIPSYLDEYLEKYHDILMESVAETSEEFMDRYFEGDEFSVTEVSAALAANVQDASIVPVCMGSPINLRGVSNLLDDICGYFPSPDKRSCNGISQKTNEIFEANYDFAKAKSAYVWKSIVDPFLGKYSLIKVCSGVIKSDDTLLNVEKGTEERLNKLYVLQGSKPIEVPELHAGDIGAIAKLVSVQTGDSLATKANPVLYPKAILSTPYTYKRFKAVNKGDEDKISQALAKIMSEDRTVRVENDGANRQSLIYGMGDQHLDVIVSMLKERYKVDVELSKPKVPFRETIRKNSDVEGKHKKQSGGHGQYGHVKMKFEPSGDLESPYVFEEVVVGGAVPKNYFPAVEKGLQDSVQKGPLAGYPVVGVKAILYDGSYHPVDSSEMAFKTATVQAFKKGFMEAGPVLLEPIASIKVVVPEDYTGDVMGDLNKRRGRVLGMNPIAGGYQEIVADIPMTGLFGYCTILRSMTGGRGTYSYEFARYEQAPSDVQEAEIAKRAAEE
;
A
#
# COMPACT_ATOMS: atom_id res chain seq x y z
N MET A 1 -32.23 -0.39 7.59
CA MET A 1 -31.77 -1.54 6.80
C MET A 1 -32.06 -2.79 7.60
N ASP A 2 -32.47 -3.89 6.94
CA ASP A 2 -32.73 -5.13 7.64
C ASP A 2 -31.47 -5.77 8.16
N VAL A 3 -31.58 -6.58 9.22
CA VAL A 3 -30.50 -7.42 9.74
C VAL A 3 -30.46 -8.70 8.92
N PHE A 4 -29.27 -9.08 8.46
CA PHE A 4 -29.09 -10.28 7.64
C PHE A 4 -28.30 -11.33 8.42
N ARG A 5 -28.71 -12.59 8.31
CA ARG A 5 -27.98 -13.73 8.86
C ARG A 5 -26.78 -14.06 7.98
N THR A 6 -25.79 -14.72 8.56
CA THR A 6 -24.50 -15.08 7.91
C THR A 6 -24.68 -15.76 6.55
N ASP A 7 -25.63 -16.68 6.41
CA ASP A 7 -25.92 -17.40 5.15
C ASP A 7 -26.47 -16.49 4.03
N ARG A 8 -26.96 -15.30 4.38
CA ARG A 8 -27.53 -14.30 3.48
C ARG A 8 -26.61 -13.14 3.15
N ILE A 9 -25.34 -13.23 3.53
CA ILE A 9 -24.35 -12.18 3.29
C ILE A 9 -23.40 -12.61 2.18
N ARG A 10 -22.98 -11.66 1.35
CA ARG A 10 -21.89 -11.80 0.37
C ARG A 10 -21.00 -10.57 0.48
N ASN A 11 -19.73 -10.77 0.81
CA ASN A 11 -18.73 -9.68 0.88
C ASN A 11 -17.85 -9.74 -0.36
N VAL A 12 -18.07 -8.82 -1.27
CA VAL A 12 -17.47 -8.85 -2.62
C VAL A 12 -16.64 -7.61 -2.87
N VAL A 13 -15.36 -7.80 -3.15
CA VAL A 13 -14.45 -6.72 -3.54
C VAL A 13 -14.40 -6.59 -5.07
N LEU A 14 -14.49 -5.35 -5.56
CA LEU A 14 -14.27 -5.03 -6.97
C LEU A 14 -12.80 -4.71 -7.19
N LEU A 15 -12.13 -5.53 -8.00
CA LEU A 15 -10.72 -5.40 -8.36
C LEU A 15 -10.59 -5.11 -9.85
N GLY A 16 -9.46 -4.56 -10.29
CA GLY A 16 -9.17 -4.32 -11.70
C GLY A 16 -8.40 -3.03 -11.94
N HIS A 17 -8.03 -2.79 -13.18
CA HIS A 17 -7.24 -1.63 -13.59
C HIS A 17 -8.00 -0.30 -13.39
N GLY A 18 -7.26 0.81 -13.31
CA GLY A 18 -7.86 2.15 -13.33
C GLY A 18 -8.64 2.37 -14.62
N GLY A 19 -9.88 2.86 -14.52
CA GLY A 19 -10.74 3.08 -15.69
C GLY A 19 -11.46 1.83 -16.23
N ALA A 20 -11.34 0.64 -15.60
CA ALA A 20 -12.05 -0.56 -16.02
C ALA A 20 -13.57 -0.53 -15.73
N GLY A 21 -14.09 0.48 -15.03
CA GLY A 21 -15.52 0.64 -14.76
C GLY A 21 -16.00 0.04 -13.45
N LYS A 22 -15.13 -0.15 -12.44
CA LYS A 22 -15.49 -0.67 -11.11
C LYS A 22 -16.57 0.17 -10.42
N THR A 23 -16.33 1.46 -10.26
CA THR A 23 -17.26 2.41 -9.64
C THR A 23 -18.56 2.51 -10.43
N THR A 24 -18.49 2.52 -11.76
CA THR A 24 -19.69 2.52 -12.62
C THR A 24 -20.52 1.24 -12.42
N LEU A 25 -19.86 0.09 -12.22
CA LEU A 25 -20.52 -1.18 -11.91
C LEU A 25 -21.17 -1.13 -10.52
N ALA A 26 -20.47 -0.62 -9.50
CA ALA A 26 -20.99 -0.45 -8.16
C ALA A 26 -22.23 0.45 -8.12
N GLU A 27 -22.18 1.58 -8.85
CA GLU A 27 -23.32 2.49 -9.02
C GLU A 27 -24.53 1.82 -9.69
N ALA A 28 -24.29 1.05 -10.75
CA ALA A 28 -25.36 0.33 -11.44
C ALA A 28 -26.01 -0.72 -10.51
N MET A 29 -25.24 -1.42 -9.69
CA MET A 29 -25.76 -2.35 -8.67
C MET A 29 -26.61 -1.62 -7.64
N ALA A 30 -26.12 -0.50 -7.11
CA ALA A 30 -26.82 0.34 -6.14
C ALA A 30 -28.16 0.87 -6.70
N TYR A 31 -28.14 1.34 -7.94
CA TYR A 31 -29.33 1.86 -8.61
C TYR A 31 -30.37 0.77 -8.85
N LEU A 32 -29.98 -0.41 -9.38
CA LEU A 32 -30.89 -1.53 -9.61
C LEU A 32 -31.50 -2.07 -8.32
N ALA A 33 -30.78 -2.02 -7.22
CA ALA A 33 -31.29 -2.41 -5.90
C ALA A 33 -32.15 -1.33 -5.22
N GLY A 34 -32.34 -0.18 -5.86
CA GLY A 34 -33.15 0.91 -5.34
C GLY A 34 -32.50 1.71 -4.19
N LEU A 35 -31.19 1.58 -4.00
CA LEU A 35 -30.45 2.35 -2.99
C LEU A 35 -30.31 3.82 -3.38
N THR A 36 -30.34 4.09 -4.67
CA THR A 36 -30.30 5.44 -5.24
C THR A 36 -31.48 5.65 -6.19
N ASN A 37 -31.93 6.88 -6.32
CA ASN A 37 -33.02 7.28 -7.24
C ASN A 37 -32.52 7.72 -8.61
N ARG A 38 -31.19 7.77 -8.80
CA ARG A 38 -30.50 8.10 -10.06
C ARG A 38 -29.29 7.18 -10.21
N LEU A 39 -28.91 6.93 -11.45
CA LEU A 39 -27.63 6.30 -11.78
C LEU A 39 -26.52 7.37 -11.75
N GLY A 40 -25.64 7.31 -10.78
CA GLY A 40 -24.50 8.23 -10.67
C GLY A 40 -23.44 7.98 -11.75
N ARG A 41 -22.64 9.00 -12.05
CA ARG A 41 -21.52 8.95 -13.00
C ARG A 41 -20.27 9.56 -12.39
N VAL A 42 -19.13 8.96 -12.66
CA VAL A 42 -17.84 9.45 -12.17
C VAL A 42 -17.54 10.84 -12.72
N GLU A 43 -17.83 11.07 -14.02
CA GLU A 43 -17.61 12.34 -14.69
C GLU A 43 -18.45 13.48 -14.10
N ASP A 44 -19.64 13.15 -13.58
CA ASP A 44 -20.55 14.11 -12.95
C ASP A 44 -20.23 14.33 -11.45
N GLY A 45 -19.29 13.55 -10.88
CA GLY A 45 -18.90 13.63 -9.47
C GLY A 45 -20.06 13.33 -8.50
N ASN A 46 -20.97 12.43 -8.86
CA ASN A 46 -22.22 12.21 -8.14
C ASN A 46 -22.47 10.73 -7.80
N THR A 47 -21.43 9.90 -7.78
CA THR A 47 -21.49 8.50 -7.39
C THR A 47 -21.58 8.33 -5.87
N VAL A 48 -22.07 7.18 -5.44
CA VAL A 48 -22.11 6.81 -4.01
C VAL A 48 -20.70 6.51 -3.49
N SER A 49 -19.85 5.91 -4.31
CA SER A 49 -18.50 5.49 -3.94
C SER A 49 -17.54 6.66 -3.80
N ASP A 50 -17.42 7.48 -4.85
CA ASP A 50 -16.46 8.58 -4.92
C ASP A 50 -17.09 9.85 -4.35
N TYR A 51 -17.20 9.92 -3.03
CA TYR A 51 -17.81 11.06 -2.33
C TYR A 51 -16.79 12.06 -1.78
N ASP A 52 -15.52 11.70 -1.73
CA ASP A 52 -14.47 12.61 -1.32
C ASP A 52 -14.21 13.70 -2.37
N LYS A 53 -13.93 14.92 -1.93
CA LYS A 53 -13.68 16.05 -2.84
C LYS A 53 -12.50 15.81 -3.78
N GLU A 54 -11.47 15.09 -3.32
CA GLU A 54 -10.31 14.74 -4.14
C GLU A 54 -10.68 13.68 -5.20
N GLU A 55 -11.53 12.70 -4.87
CA GLU A 55 -12.05 11.72 -5.83
C GLU A 55 -12.89 12.40 -6.91
N ILE A 56 -13.83 13.26 -6.48
CA ILE A 56 -14.69 14.04 -7.39
C ILE A 56 -13.85 14.91 -8.32
N LYS A 57 -12.88 15.65 -7.79
CA LYS A 57 -12.00 16.54 -8.55
C LYS A 57 -11.12 15.79 -9.56
N ARG A 58 -10.67 14.59 -9.21
CA ARG A 58 -9.74 13.80 -10.02
C ARG A 58 -10.43 12.79 -10.93
N HIS A 59 -11.72 12.55 -10.73
CA HIS A 59 -12.53 11.55 -11.44
C HIS A 59 -11.99 10.12 -11.32
N PHE A 60 -11.47 9.76 -10.14
CA PHE A 60 -11.08 8.39 -9.82
C PHE A 60 -11.12 8.14 -8.30
N SER A 61 -11.35 6.87 -7.92
CA SER A 61 -11.40 6.43 -6.54
C SER A 61 -10.01 6.46 -5.89
N ILE A 62 -9.93 6.98 -4.68
CA ILE A 62 -8.73 7.05 -3.84
C ILE A 62 -8.86 6.09 -2.66
N THR A 63 -10.05 6.01 -2.07
CA THR A 63 -10.35 5.17 -0.91
C THR A 63 -11.35 4.08 -1.26
N THR A 64 -11.34 2.99 -0.50
CA THR A 64 -12.34 1.92 -0.65
C THR A 64 -13.67 2.36 -0.05
N SER A 65 -14.73 2.27 -0.83
CA SER A 65 -16.10 2.54 -0.41
C SER A 65 -16.92 1.27 -0.24
N LEU A 66 -17.82 1.27 0.75
CA LEU A 66 -18.76 0.17 1.01
C LEU A 66 -20.15 0.54 0.51
N ILE A 67 -20.77 -0.37 -0.28
CA ILE A 67 -22.15 -0.25 -0.74
C ILE A 67 -22.91 -1.54 -0.40
N PRO A 68 -23.86 -1.52 0.54
CA PRO A 68 -24.62 -2.69 0.95
C PRO A 68 -25.86 -2.90 0.06
N VAL A 69 -25.71 -3.66 -1.00
CA VAL A 69 -26.73 -3.93 -2.02
C VAL A 69 -27.70 -5.04 -1.56
N PRO A 70 -28.98 -4.76 -1.28
CA PRO A 70 -29.97 -5.80 -1.04
C PRO A 70 -30.39 -6.45 -2.36
N TRP A 71 -30.27 -7.77 -2.48
CA TRP A 71 -30.65 -8.51 -3.68
C TRP A 71 -31.16 -9.91 -3.34
N GLN A 72 -32.33 -10.28 -3.84
CA GLN A 72 -32.93 -11.62 -3.65
C GLN A 72 -32.87 -12.14 -2.20
N LYS A 73 -33.27 -11.32 -1.21
CA LYS A 73 -33.17 -11.61 0.24
C LYS A 73 -31.74 -11.80 0.77
N ASN A 74 -30.73 -11.47 -0.01
CA ASN A 74 -29.33 -11.41 0.42
C ASN A 74 -28.89 -9.95 0.57
N LYS A 75 -27.82 -9.76 1.33
CA LYS A 75 -27.07 -8.51 1.42
C LYS A 75 -25.71 -8.72 0.73
N VAL A 76 -25.51 -8.03 -0.35
CA VAL A 76 -24.24 -8.03 -1.06
C VAL A 76 -23.47 -6.77 -0.67
N ASN A 77 -22.48 -6.91 0.19
CA ASN A 77 -21.57 -5.84 0.55
C ASN A 77 -20.54 -5.68 -0.57
N ILE A 78 -20.69 -4.64 -1.38
CA ILE A 78 -19.73 -4.30 -2.45
C ILE A 78 -18.67 -3.39 -1.86
N LEU A 79 -17.39 -3.81 -1.94
CA LEU A 79 -16.23 -3.01 -1.61
C LEU A 79 -15.65 -2.49 -2.93
N ASP A 80 -15.97 -1.24 -3.27
CA ASP A 80 -15.45 -0.59 -4.47
C ASP A 80 -14.06 -0.02 -4.18
N THR A 81 -13.04 -0.53 -4.88
CA THR A 81 -11.63 -0.22 -4.61
C THR A 81 -11.00 0.67 -5.66
N PRO A 82 -9.99 1.47 -5.29
CA PRO A 82 -9.17 2.21 -6.24
C PRO A 82 -8.52 1.30 -7.29
N GLY A 83 -8.36 1.82 -8.51
CA GLY A 83 -7.69 1.10 -9.60
C GLY A 83 -6.24 1.52 -9.84
N TYR A 84 -5.81 2.64 -9.28
CA TYR A 84 -4.45 3.15 -9.41
C TYR A 84 -3.53 2.51 -8.36
N PHE A 85 -2.32 2.15 -8.79
CA PHE A 85 -1.35 1.40 -7.96
C PHE A 85 -0.83 2.21 -6.76
N ASP A 86 -0.97 3.52 -6.82
CA ASP A 86 -0.61 4.43 -5.73
C ASP A 86 -1.50 4.24 -4.48
N PHE A 87 -2.67 3.61 -4.64
CA PHE A 87 -3.64 3.37 -3.56
C PHE A 87 -3.80 1.87 -3.26
N VAL A 88 -2.75 1.08 -3.50
CA VAL A 88 -2.79 -0.38 -3.29
C VAL A 88 -3.09 -0.77 -1.83
N GLY A 89 -2.72 0.04 -0.85
CA GLY A 89 -3.04 -0.21 0.55
C GLY A 89 -4.54 -0.33 0.80
N GLU A 90 -5.33 0.52 0.17
CA GLU A 90 -6.79 0.48 0.20
C GLU A 90 -7.36 -0.84 -0.37
N VAL A 91 -6.76 -1.31 -1.45
CA VAL A 91 -7.13 -2.59 -2.08
C VAL A 91 -6.79 -3.77 -1.17
N GLU A 92 -5.60 -3.76 -0.54
CA GLU A 92 -5.13 -4.82 0.37
C GLU A 92 -5.99 -4.88 1.64
N GLU A 93 -6.40 -3.73 2.19
CA GLU A 93 -7.34 -3.66 3.31
C GLU A 93 -8.71 -4.22 2.93
N ALA A 94 -9.27 -3.82 1.79
CA ALA A 94 -10.56 -4.31 1.30
C ALA A 94 -10.57 -5.83 1.07
N VAL A 95 -9.51 -6.37 0.47
CA VAL A 95 -9.34 -7.81 0.26
C VAL A 95 -9.34 -8.59 1.58
N SER A 96 -8.79 -8.03 2.65
CA SER A 96 -8.81 -8.68 3.98
C SER A 96 -10.22 -8.83 4.56
N ALA A 97 -11.15 -7.98 4.14
CA ALA A 97 -12.55 -8.02 4.56
C ALA A 97 -13.47 -8.79 3.59
N ALA A 98 -13.03 -9.05 2.37
CA ALA A 98 -13.83 -9.72 1.35
C ALA A 98 -13.86 -11.24 1.52
N ASP A 99 -14.91 -11.88 1.01
CA ASP A 99 -15.05 -13.33 0.90
C ASP A 99 -14.94 -13.82 -0.54
N ALA A 100 -15.15 -12.91 -1.50
CA ALA A 100 -15.02 -13.15 -2.93
C ALA A 100 -14.66 -11.87 -3.67
N ALA A 101 -14.22 -11.98 -4.92
CA ALA A 101 -13.81 -10.86 -5.75
C ALA A 101 -14.48 -10.87 -7.12
N ILE A 102 -14.75 -9.69 -7.65
CA ILE A 102 -15.05 -9.48 -9.07
C ILE A 102 -13.88 -8.73 -9.69
N ILE A 103 -13.23 -9.34 -10.67
CA ILE A 103 -12.20 -8.70 -11.46
C ILE A 103 -12.88 -8.01 -12.65
N VAL A 104 -12.90 -6.68 -12.62
CA VAL A 104 -13.53 -5.88 -13.67
C VAL A 104 -12.51 -5.61 -14.77
N VAL A 105 -12.88 -5.96 -15.99
CA VAL A 105 -12.04 -5.82 -17.19
C VAL A 105 -12.76 -4.97 -18.21
N SER A 106 -12.10 -3.94 -18.73
CA SER A 106 -12.65 -3.13 -19.82
C SER A 106 -12.69 -3.96 -21.10
N GLY A 107 -13.87 -4.10 -21.70
CA GLY A 107 -14.01 -4.76 -23.02
C GLY A 107 -13.27 -4.03 -24.13
N LYS A 108 -13.09 -2.73 -23.99
CA LYS A 108 -12.36 -1.87 -24.92
C LYS A 108 -10.84 -2.03 -24.79
N ALA A 109 -10.33 -2.05 -23.56
CA ALA A 109 -8.90 -2.13 -23.29
C ALA A 109 -8.36 -3.57 -23.21
N GLY A 110 -9.23 -4.54 -22.99
CA GLY A 110 -8.82 -5.94 -22.77
C GLY A 110 -8.12 -6.17 -21.43
N VAL A 111 -7.32 -7.23 -21.35
CA VAL A 111 -6.57 -7.56 -20.13
C VAL A 111 -5.42 -6.59 -19.93
N GLN A 112 -5.41 -5.91 -18.78
CA GLN A 112 -4.43 -4.92 -18.40
C GLN A 112 -3.62 -5.37 -17.17
N VAL A 113 -2.55 -4.65 -16.84
CA VAL A 113 -1.70 -4.94 -15.65
C VAL A 113 -2.50 -5.00 -14.36
N GLY A 114 -3.49 -4.12 -14.18
CA GLY A 114 -4.37 -4.15 -13.02
C GLY A 114 -5.21 -5.42 -12.94
N THR A 115 -5.60 -6.01 -14.08
CA THR A 115 -6.26 -7.31 -14.14
C THR A 115 -5.36 -8.43 -13.64
N GLN A 116 -4.09 -8.44 -14.09
CA GLN A 116 -3.09 -9.44 -13.66
C GLN A 116 -2.78 -9.32 -12.17
N LYS A 117 -2.61 -8.09 -11.66
CA LYS A 117 -2.41 -7.85 -10.22
C LYS A 117 -3.61 -8.28 -9.39
N ALA A 118 -4.82 -8.00 -9.85
CA ALA A 118 -6.05 -8.45 -9.20
C ALA A 118 -6.14 -9.98 -9.14
N TRP A 119 -5.78 -10.65 -10.23
CA TRP A 119 -5.72 -12.11 -10.27
C TRP A 119 -4.72 -12.67 -9.25
N ASN A 120 -3.48 -12.15 -9.26
CA ASN A 120 -2.43 -12.57 -8.32
C ASN A 120 -2.83 -12.33 -6.86
N LEU A 121 -3.54 -11.24 -6.59
CA LEU A 121 -4.06 -10.94 -5.26
C LEU A 121 -5.11 -11.97 -4.83
N CYS A 122 -6.03 -12.34 -5.72
CA CYS A 122 -7.00 -13.40 -5.47
C CYS A 122 -6.34 -14.77 -5.24
N GLU A 123 -5.28 -15.11 -5.99
CA GLU A 123 -4.49 -16.34 -5.75
C GLU A 123 -3.83 -16.31 -4.36
N LYS A 124 -3.17 -15.20 -4.00
CA LYS A 124 -2.49 -15.03 -2.71
C LYS A 124 -3.44 -15.24 -1.53
N TYR A 125 -4.65 -14.69 -1.60
CA TYR A 125 -5.64 -14.76 -0.53
C TYR A 125 -6.67 -15.89 -0.72
N LYS A 126 -6.50 -16.74 -1.72
CA LYS A 126 -7.41 -17.84 -2.07
C LYS A 126 -8.87 -17.36 -2.15
N LEU A 127 -9.09 -16.23 -2.80
CA LEU A 127 -10.42 -15.69 -2.99
C LEU A 127 -11.13 -16.34 -4.18
N PRO A 128 -12.36 -16.85 -3.99
CA PRO A 128 -13.30 -17.09 -5.07
C PRO A 128 -13.45 -15.83 -5.92
N ARG A 129 -13.53 -15.99 -7.24
CA ARG A 129 -13.57 -14.84 -8.13
C ARG A 129 -14.41 -15.07 -9.36
N MET A 130 -14.97 -13.99 -9.89
CA MET A 130 -15.58 -13.90 -11.22
C MET A 130 -14.94 -12.76 -11.98
N ILE A 131 -15.02 -12.79 -13.29
CA ILE A 131 -14.59 -11.69 -14.15
C ILE A 131 -15.85 -11.03 -14.72
N PHE A 132 -15.87 -9.70 -14.72
CA PHE A 132 -16.93 -8.93 -15.38
C PHE A 132 -16.33 -8.01 -16.46
N VAL A 133 -16.71 -8.26 -17.73
CA VAL A 133 -16.25 -7.47 -18.87
C VAL A 133 -17.24 -6.33 -19.10
N THR A 134 -16.76 -5.10 -18.97
CA THR A 134 -17.53 -3.86 -19.18
C THR A 134 -17.53 -3.41 -20.64
N ASP A 135 -18.06 -2.24 -20.93
CA ASP A 135 -18.02 -1.53 -22.21
C ASP A 135 -18.70 -2.28 -23.39
N MET A 136 -19.64 -3.18 -23.08
CA MET A 136 -20.30 -3.97 -24.12
C MET A 136 -21.20 -3.13 -25.04
N ASP A 137 -21.56 -1.92 -24.63
CA ASP A 137 -22.30 -0.92 -25.41
C ASP A 137 -21.44 -0.16 -26.42
N VAL A 138 -20.11 -0.25 -26.30
CA VAL A 138 -19.17 0.39 -27.23
C VAL A 138 -19.07 -0.43 -28.51
N ASP A 139 -19.13 0.25 -29.65
CA ASP A 139 -18.94 -0.37 -30.94
C ASP A 139 -17.52 -0.96 -31.03
N ASP A 140 -17.37 -2.04 -31.82
CA ASP A 140 -16.11 -2.76 -32.03
C ASP A 140 -15.50 -3.48 -30.79
N VAL A 141 -16.17 -3.49 -29.63
CA VAL A 141 -15.74 -4.31 -28.50
C VAL A 141 -15.98 -5.78 -28.78
N SER A 142 -14.90 -6.56 -28.77
CA SER A 142 -14.95 -8.01 -28.95
C SER A 142 -14.82 -8.73 -27.61
N TYR A 143 -15.94 -9.16 -27.05
CA TYR A 143 -15.96 -10.02 -25.86
C TYR A 143 -15.10 -11.27 -26.02
N ARG A 144 -15.20 -11.92 -27.20
CA ARG A 144 -14.42 -13.10 -27.55
C ARG A 144 -12.93 -12.87 -27.39
N LYS A 145 -12.40 -11.75 -27.93
CA LYS A 145 -10.98 -11.41 -27.81
C LYS A 145 -10.53 -11.29 -26.34
N VAL A 146 -11.36 -10.73 -25.47
CA VAL A 146 -11.07 -10.65 -24.04
C VAL A 146 -11.06 -12.04 -23.41
N VAL A 147 -12.02 -12.90 -23.72
CA VAL A 147 -12.06 -14.29 -23.23
C VAL A 147 -10.83 -15.08 -23.71
N ASP A 148 -10.42 -14.92 -24.98
CA ASP A 148 -9.23 -15.58 -25.51
C ASP A 148 -7.96 -15.12 -24.77
N GLN A 149 -7.79 -13.81 -24.50
CA GLN A 149 -6.68 -13.28 -23.69
C GLN A 149 -6.67 -13.85 -22.28
N LEU A 150 -7.83 -13.93 -21.64
CA LEU A 150 -7.96 -14.52 -20.30
C LEU A 150 -7.61 -16.01 -20.30
N THR A 151 -8.07 -16.74 -21.31
CA THR A 151 -7.81 -18.18 -21.47
C THR A 151 -6.32 -18.45 -21.75
N GLU A 152 -5.67 -17.62 -22.55
CA GLU A 152 -4.23 -17.70 -22.79
C GLU A 152 -3.42 -17.52 -21.49
N LEU A 153 -3.82 -16.58 -20.63
CA LEU A 153 -3.10 -16.27 -19.38
C LEU A 153 -3.42 -17.25 -18.25
N TYR A 154 -4.66 -17.72 -18.14
CA TYR A 154 -5.14 -18.41 -16.95
C TYR A 154 -5.68 -19.83 -17.22
N GLY A 155 -5.69 -20.23 -18.49
CA GLY A 155 -5.99 -21.60 -18.90
C GLY A 155 -7.48 -21.98 -18.80
N LYS A 156 -7.72 -23.28 -18.63
CA LYS A 156 -9.06 -23.89 -18.64
C LYS A 156 -10.01 -23.45 -17.55
N LYS A 157 -9.51 -22.75 -16.52
CA LYS A 157 -10.35 -22.20 -15.44
C LYS A 157 -11.33 -21.12 -15.92
N ILE A 158 -11.02 -20.48 -17.06
CA ILE A 158 -11.83 -19.40 -17.62
C ILE A 158 -13.07 -19.98 -18.27
N ALA A 159 -14.23 -19.70 -17.71
CA ALA A 159 -15.51 -20.23 -18.16
C ALA A 159 -16.57 -19.14 -18.33
N PRO A 160 -16.83 -18.65 -19.54
CA PRO A 160 -17.92 -17.72 -19.81
C PRO A 160 -19.27 -18.32 -19.45
N LEU A 161 -20.02 -17.62 -18.58
CA LEU A 161 -21.42 -17.95 -18.26
C LEU A 161 -22.40 -17.30 -19.21
N HIS A 162 -22.02 -16.19 -19.82
CA HIS A 162 -22.88 -15.41 -20.71
C HIS A 162 -22.11 -14.99 -21.96
N PHE A 163 -22.75 -15.09 -23.13
CA PHE A 163 -22.28 -14.54 -24.38
C PHE A 163 -23.16 -13.39 -24.85
N PRO A 164 -22.57 -12.30 -25.39
CA PRO A 164 -23.37 -11.18 -25.89
C PRO A 164 -24.09 -11.52 -27.19
N ILE A 165 -25.38 -11.16 -27.25
CA ILE A 165 -26.13 -11.12 -28.50
C ILE A 165 -25.99 -9.69 -29.08
N ARG A 166 -25.54 -9.61 -30.34
CA ARG A 166 -25.41 -8.35 -31.05
C ARG A 166 -26.28 -8.36 -32.29
N GLU A 167 -27.01 -7.25 -32.52
CA GLU A 167 -27.78 -6.99 -33.73
C GLU A 167 -27.27 -5.65 -34.31
N ASP A 168 -26.88 -5.67 -35.57
CA ASP A 168 -26.27 -4.52 -36.27
C ASP A 168 -25.10 -3.90 -35.48
N GLY A 169 -24.28 -4.75 -34.86
CA GLY A 169 -23.15 -4.33 -34.02
C GLY A 169 -23.52 -3.93 -32.58
N LYS A 170 -24.78 -3.69 -32.28
CA LYS A 170 -25.25 -3.23 -30.97
C LYS A 170 -25.47 -4.38 -30.00
N PHE A 171 -25.05 -4.22 -28.75
CA PHE A 171 -25.30 -5.17 -27.68
C PHE A 171 -26.76 -5.13 -27.25
N VAL A 172 -27.53 -6.17 -27.58
CA VAL A 172 -28.98 -6.22 -27.36
C VAL A 172 -29.42 -7.29 -26.37
N GLY A 173 -28.59 -8.28 -26.09
CA GLY A 173 -28.99 -9.41 -25.23
C GLY A 173 -27.82 -10.32 -24.89
N TYR A 174 -28.12 -11.47 -24.32
CA TYR A 174 -27.13 -12.48 -23.96
C TYR A 174 -27.67 -13.88 -24.10
N VAL A 175 -26.77 -14.84 -24.29
CA VAL A 175 -27.04 -16.28 -24.14
C VAL A 175 -26.47 -16.73 -22.81
N ASN A 176 -27.27 -17.40 -22.00
CA ASN A 176 -26.81 -18.09 -20.78
C ASN A 176 -26.32 -19.49 -21.16
N VAL A 177 -25.05 -19.79 -20.91
CA VAL A 177 -24.39 -21.05 -21.30
C VAL A 177 -24.92 -22.23 -20.50
N VAL A 178 -25.16 -22.06 -19.19
CA VAL A 178 -25.68 -23.12 -18.30
C VAL A 178 -27.10 -23.55 -18.70
N LYS A 179 -27.95 -22.57 -19.01
CA LYS A 179 -29.37 -22.79 -19.35
C LYS A 179 -29.61 -22.97 -20.84
N GLN A 180 -28.61 -22.75 -21.66
CA GLN A 180 -28.69 -22.72 -23.12
C GLN A 180 -29.90 -21.90 -23.61
N ALA A 181 -30.06 -20.70 -23.06
CA ALA A 181 -31.22 -19.84 -23.32
C ALA A 181 -30.79 -18.41 -23.69
N GLY A 182 -31.40 -17.88 -24.75
CA GLY A 182 -31.22 -16.51 -25.22
C GLY A 182 -32.17 -15.53 -24.49
N ARG A 183 -31.66 -14.36 -24.18
CA ARG A 183 -32.41 -13.26 -23.55
C ARG A 183 -32.06 -11.93 -24.17
N LYS A 184 -33.08 -11.12 -24.52
CA LYS A 184 -32.93 -9.73 -24.94
C LYS A 184 -33.27 -8.78 -23.82
N TYR A 185 -32.52 -7.68 -23.76
CA TYR A 185 -32.82 -6.58 -22.83
C TYR A 185 -33.96 -5.70 -23.37
N ILE A 186 -34.94 -5.44 -22.53
CA ILE A 186 -35.97 -4.43 -22.70
C ILE A 186 -35.54 -3.19 -21.89
N ASP A 187 -36.42 -2.34 -21.52
CA ASP A 187 -36.15 -1.14 -20.75
C ASP A 187 -35.79 -1.45 -19.28
N LYS A 188 -34.88 -0.66 -18.68
CA LYS A 188 -34.47 -0.72 -17.26
C LYS A 188 -34.02 -2.10 -16.75
N GLY A 189 -33.30 -2.85 -17.58
CA GLY A 189 -32.73 -4.15 -17.18
C GLY A 189 -33.72 -5.31 -17.19
N GLN A 190 -34.96 -5.11 -17.62
CA GLN A 190 -35.92 -6.20 -17.90
C GLN A 190 -35.47 -7.02 -19.09
N LYS A 191 -35.92 -8.28 -19.16
CA LYS A 191 -35.46 -9.27 -20.16
C LYS A 191 -36.65 -10.05 -20.70
N GLU A 192 -36.55 -10.39 -21.98
CA GLU A 192 -37.49 -11.32 -22.64
C GLU A 192 -36.73 -12.48 -23.29
N GLU A 193 -37.39 -13.60 -23.52
CA GLU A 193 -36.80 -14.75 -24.20
C GLU A 193 -36.61 -14.45 -25.68
N CYS A 194 -35.53 -14.96 -26.25
CA CYS A 194 -35.26 -14.86 -27.66
C CYS A 194 -34.55 -16.11 -28.18
N GLU A 195 -34.62 -16.31 -29.50
CA GLU A 195 -33.85 -17.38 -30.17
C GLU A 195 -32.34 -17.09 -30.05
N ILE A 196 -31.56 -18.18 -29.93
CA ILE A 196 -30.10 -18.09 -29.93
C ILE A 196 -29.63 -17.87 -31.36
N PRO A 197 -28.86 -16.82 -31.65
CA PRO A 197 -28.30 -16.61 -32.97
C PRO A 197 -27.30 -17.71 -33.33
N SER A 198 -27.41 -18.30 -34.55
CA SER A 198 -26.59 -19.40 -35.01
C SER A 198 -25.07 -19.11 -35.02
N TYR A 199 -24.64 -17.85 -35.07
CA TYR A 199 -23.23 -17.48 -34.99
C TYR A 199 -22.62 -17.73 -33.61
N LEU A 200 -23.44 -18.05 -32.59
CA LEU A 200 -23.00 -18.41 -31.24
C LEU A 200 -22.97 -19.93 -30.97
N ASP A 201 -23.48 -20.78 -31.87
CA ASP A 201 -23.65 -22.23 -31.64
C ASP A 201 -22.32 -22.90 -31.27
N GLU A 202 -21.25 -22.66 -32.04
CA GLU A 202 -19.91 -23.22 -31.78
C GLU A 202 -19.35 -22.82 -30.40
N TYR A 203 -19.59 -21.57 -30.00
CA TYR A 203 -19.14 -21.06 -28.69
C TYR A 203 -19.96 -21.64 -27.55
N LEU A 204 -21.26 -21.72 -27.77
CA LEU A 204 -22.17 -22.26 -26.76
C LEU A 204 -21.82 -23.73 -26.49
N GLU A 205 -21.62 -24.55 -27.54
CA GLU A 205 -21.21 -25.94 -27.42
C GLU A 205 -19.88 -26.05 -26.68
N LYS A 206 -18.84 -25.37 -27.17
CA LYS A 206 -17.50 -25.40 -26.55
C LYS A 206 -17.48 -25.08 -25.05
N TYR A 207 -18.14 -24.03 -24.66
CA TYR A 207 -18.09 -23.59 -23.27
C TYR A 207 -19.10 -24.30 -22.36
N HIS A 208 -20.19 -24.80 -22.94
CA HIS A 208 -21.07 -25.72 -22.25
C HIS A 208 -20.32 -27.01 -21.89
N ASP A 209 -19.56 -27.58 -22.82
CA ASP A 209 -18.76 -28.78 -22.56
C ASP A 209 -17.71 -28.56 -21.46
N ILE A 210 -17.00 -27.43 -21.48
CA ILE A 210 -16.04 -27.08 -20.43
C ILE A 210 -16.74 -26.99 -19.06
N LEU A 211 -17.93 -26.41 -18.99
CA LEU A 211 -18.70 -26.36 -17.75
C LEU A 211 -19.16 -27.75 -17.30
N MET A 212 -19.61 -28.60 -18.22
CA MET A 212 -20.05 -29.98 -17.90
C MET A 212 -18.88 -30.87 -17.47
N GLU A 213 -17.72 -30.77 -18.10
CA GLU A 213 -16.50 -31.43 -17.62
C GLU A 213 -16.18 -31.00 -16.16
N SER A 214 -16.22 -29.70 -15.88
CA SER A 214 -16.00 -29.19 -14.53
C SER A 214 -17.05 -29.69 -13.51
N VAL A 215 -18.30 -29.84 -13.92
CA VAL A 215 -19.35 -30.44 -13.08
C VAL A 215 -19.05 -31.92 -12.82
N ALA A 216 -18.66 -32.66 -13.85
CA ALA A 216 -18.31 -34.07 -13.74
C ALA A 216 -17.15 -34.32 -12.76
N GLU A 217 -16.13 -33.45 -12.75
CA GLU A 217 -14.99 -33.54 -11.84
C GLU A 217 -15.34 -33.35 -10.35
N THR A 218 -16.57 -32.92 -9.99
CA THR A 218 -16.94 -32.66 -8.60
C THR A 218 -17.22 -33.91 -7.79
N SER A 219 -17.59 -35.05 -8.42
CA SER A 219 -17.79 -36.34 -7.73
C SER A 219 -17.63 -37.52 -8.70
N GLU A 220 -17.31 -38.74 -8.15
CA GLU A 220 -17.24 -39.97 -8.93
C GLU A 220 -18.59 -40.29 -9.60
N GLU A 221 -19.71 -40.04 -8.91
CA GLU A 221 -21.06 -40.26 -9.47
C GLU A 221 -21.31 -39.34 -10.68
N PHE A 222 -20.92 -38.07 -10.62
CA PHE A 222 -21.07 -37.17 -11.77
C PHE A 222 -20.12 -37.51 -12.89
N MET A 223 -18.92 -37.99 -12.60
CA MET A 223 -17.96 -38.46 -13.60
C MET A 223 -18.51 -39.67 -14.39
N ASP A 224 -19.06 -40.66 -13.69
CA ASP A 224 -19.66 -41.83 -14.31
C ASP A 224 -20.83 -41.44 -15.21
N ARG A 225 -21.75 -40.62 -14.75
CA ARG A 225 -22.90 -40.13 -15.53
C ARG A 225 -22.46 -39.35 -16.76
N TYR A 226 -21.43 -38.53 -16.64
CA TYR A 226 -20.88 -37.79 -17.79
C TYR A 226 -20.34 -38.72 -18.90
N PHE A 227 -19.63 -39.76 -18.53
CA PHE A 227 -19.14 -40.75 -19.49
C PHE A 227 -20.22 -41.64 -20.05
N GLU A 228 -21.32 -41.88 -19.34
CA GLU A 228 -22.49 -42.58 -19.82
C GLU A 228 -23.38 -41.71 -20.73
N GLY A 229 -23.11 -40.42 -20.81
CA GLY A 229 -23.84 -39.44 -21.60
C GLY A 229 -25.17 -38.99 -20.98
N ASP A 230 -25.29 -39.11 -19.67
CA ASP A 230 -26.47 -38.66 -18.93
C ASP A 230 -26.45 -37.12 -18.78
N GLU A 231 -27.61 -36.52 -18.98
CA GLU A 231 -27.80 -35.08 -18.79
C GLU A 231 -27.85 -34.70 -17.31
N PHE A 232 -27.20 -33.59 -16.94
CA PHE A 232 -27.32 -32.99 -15.62
C PHE A 232 -28.49 -31.98 -15.56
N SER A 233 -29.23 -31.98 -14.49
CA SER A 233 -30.24 -30.95 -14.26
C SER A 233 -29.59 -29.57 -14.00
N VAL A 234 -30.27 -28.48 -14.32
CA VAL A 234 -29.78 -27.11 -14.05
C VAL A 234 -29.46 -26.90 -12.56
N THR A 235 -30.17 -27.58 -11.66
CA THR A 235 -29.91 -27.50 -10.23
C THR A 235 -28.61 -28.17 -9.84
N GLU A 236 -28.31 -29.37 -10.37
CA GLU A 236 -27.05 -30.08 -10.15
C GLU A 236 -25.87 -29.26 -10.70
N VAL A 237 -25.99 -28.77 -11.94
CA VAL A 237 -24.97 -27.92 -12.57
C VAL A 237 -24.73 -26.68 -11.73
N SER A 238 -25.76 -25.99 -11.25
CA SER A 238 -25.61 -24.76 -10.46
C SER A 238 -24.94 -25.04 -9.09
N ALA A 239 -25.25 -26.17 -8.46
CA ALA A 239 -24.63 -26.55 -7.19
C ALA A 239 -23.15 -26.91 -7.36
N ALA A 240 -22.82 -27.68 -8.40
CA ALA A 240 -21.44 -28.05 -8.73
C ALA A 240 -20.60 -26.82 -9.12
N LEU A 241 -21.15 -25.92 -9.95
CA LEU A 241 -20.47 -24.68 -10.31
C LEU A 241 -20.23 -23.78 -9.08
N ALA A 242 -21.18 -23.72 -8.13
CA ALA A 242 -20.96 -22.99 -6.89
C ALA A 242 -19.78 -23.55 -6.10
N ALA A 243 -19.62 -24.87 -6.01
CA ALA A 243 -18.46 -25.48 -5.38
C ALA A 243 -17.15 -25.15 -6.13
N ASN A 244 -17.13 -25.28 -7.46
CA ASN A 244 -15.98 -25.02 -8.30
C ASN A 244 -15.57 -23.53 -8.32
N VAL A 245 -16.51 -22.60 -8.14
CA VAL A 245 -16.23 -21.17 -7.98
C VAL A 245 -15.64 -20.89 -6.59
N GLN A 246 -16.13 -21.58 -5.55
CA GLN A 246 -15.66 -21.41 -4.18
C GLN A 246 -14.23 -21.87 -3.98
N ASP A 247 -13.79 -22.91 -4.66
CA ASP A 247 -12.40 -23.39 -4.62
C ASP A 247 -11.51 -22.78 -5.72
N ALA A 248 -12.09 -21.94 -6.58
CA ALA A 248 -11.45 -21.27 -7.70
C ALA A 248 -10.90 -22.24 -8.78
N SER A 249 -11.44 -23.44 -8.91
CA SER A 249 -11.18 -24.35 -10.04
C SER A 249 -11.81 -23.84 -11.32
N ILE A 250 -12.97 -23.16 -11.22
CA ILE A 250 -13.63 -22.43 -12.30
C ILE A 250 -13.73 -20.95 -11.96
N VAL A 251 -13.44 -20.09 -12.95
CA VAL A 251 -13.58 -18.63 -12.86
C VAL A 251 -14.60 -18.18 -13.92
N PRO A 252 -15.84 -17.91 -13.51
CA PRO A 252 -16.88 -17.44 -14.42
C PRO A 252 -16.52 -16.10 -15.06
N VAL A 253 -16.84 -15.95 -16.35
CA VAL A 253 -16.74 -14.67 -17.05
C VAL A 253 -18.15 -14.22 -17.43
N CYS A 254 -18.52 -13.09 -16.89
CA CYS A 254 -19.76 -12.37 -17.18
C CYS A 254 -19.46 -11.09 -17.93
N MET A 255 -20.45 -10.44 -18.51
CA MET A 255 -20.25 -9.20 -19.26
C MET A 255 -21.48 -8.31 -19.22
N GLY A 256 -21.29 -7.04 -19.52
CA GLY A 256 -22.38 -6.09 -19.60
C GLY A 256 -21.98 -4.66 -19.92
N SER A 257 -22.98 -3.81 -19.84
CA SER A 257 -22.84 -2.36 -19.89
C SER A 257 -23.50 -1.74 -18.66
N PRO A 258 -22.71 -1.44 -17.60
CA PRO A 258 -23.25 -0.83 -16.39
C PRO A 258 -23.96 0.51 -16.64
N ILE A 259 -23.49 1.31 -17.58
CA ILE A 259 -24.10 2.60 -17.96
C ILE A 259 -25.53 2.40 -18.46
N ASN A 260 -25.79 1.31 -19.17
CA ASN A 260 -27.10 0.97 -19.72
C ASN A 260 -27.84 -0.08 -18.84
N LEU A 261 -27.33 -0.39 -17.66
CA LEU A 261 -27.85 -1.39 -16.71
C LEU A 261 -27.97 -2.81 -17.29
N ARG A 262 -27.30 -3.10 -18.41
CA ARG A 262 -27.34 -4.40 -19.09
C ARG A 262 -26.29 -5.35 -18.49
N GLY A 263 -26.71 -6.58 -18.16
CA GLY A 263 -25.82 -7.60 -17.56
C GLY A 263 -25.62 -7.47 -16.05
N VAL A 264 -25.91 -6.33 -15.44
CA VAL A 264 -25.66 -6.08 -14.00
C VAL A 264 -26.58 -6.90 -13.11
N SER A 265 -27.88 -7.03 -13.44
CA SER A 265 -28.80 -7.90 -12.70
C SER A 265 -28.40 -9.37 -12.79
N ASN A 266 -27.86 -9.83 -13.95
CA ASN A 266 -27.35 -11.18 -14.08
C ASN A 266 -26.17 -11.39 -13.12
N LEU A 267 -25.22 -10.46 -13.10
CA LEU A 267 -24.07 -10.53 -12.19
C LEU A 267 -24.50 -10.59 -10.73
N LEU A 268 -25.50 -9.80 -10.31
CA LEU A 268 -26.05 -9.87 -8.95
C LEU A 268 -26.71 -11.22 -8.65
N ASP A 269 -27.40 -11.81 -9.64
CA ASP A 269 -27.94 -13.17 -9.54
C ASP A 269 -26.84 -14.20 -9.39
N ASP A 270 -25.77 -14.11 -10.21
CA ASP A 270 -24.60 -14.99 -10.18
C ASP A 270 -23.81 -14.87 -8.87
N ILE A 271 -23.66 -13.67 -8.32
CA ILE A 271 -23.06 -13.43 -6.99
C ILE A 271 -23.84 -14.17 -5.91
N CYS A 272 -25.17 -14.05 -5.92
CA CYS A 272 -26.01 -14.73 -4.94
C CYS A 272 -26.01 -16.25 -5.10
N GLY A 273 -25.90 -16.74 -6.33
CA GLY A 273 -25.92 -18.16 -6.66
C GLY A 273 -24.60 -18.89 -6.45
N TYR A 274 -23.48 -18.28 -6.80
CA TYR A 274 -22.19 -18.96 -6.89
C TYR A 274 -21.17 -18.52 -5.85
N PHE A 275 -21.20 -17.29 -5.36
CA PHE A 275 -20.26 -16.87 -4.32
C PHE A 275 -20.61 -17.41 -2.95
N PRO A 276 -19.60 -17.76 -2.13
CA PRO A 276 -19.82 -18.26 -0.79
C PRO A 276 -20.41 -17.18 0.12
N SER A 277 -21.27 -17.61 1.03
CA SER A 277 -21.55 -16.87 2.25
C SER A 277 -20.37 -16.98 3.22
N PRO A 278 -20.20 -16.05 4.19
CA PRO A 278 -19.07 -16.08 5.11
C PRO A 278 -18.89 -17.40 5.87
N ASP A 279 -19.97 -18.09 6.25
CA ASP A 279 -19.95 -19.40 6.93
C ASP A 279 -19.32 -20.54 6.10
N LYS A 280 -19.11 -20.32 4.79
CA LYS A 280 -18.35 -21.23 3.92
C LYS A 280 -16.87 -20.87 3.85
N ARG A 281 -16.44 -19.86 4.57
CA ARG A 281 -15.04 -19.40 4.64
C ARG A 281 -14.46 -19.65 6.02
N SER A 282 -13.18 -19.97 6.09
CA SER A 282 -12.48 -20.07 7.37
C SER A 282 -12.10 -18.69 7.90
N CYS A 283 -12.25 -18.51 9.21
CA CYS A 283 -11.79 -17.32 9.92
C CYS A 283 -11.17 -17.78 11.24
N ASN A 284 -9.85 -17.70 11.35
CA ASN A 284 -9.09 -18.18 12.49
C ASN A 284 -8.35 -17.04 13.17
N GLY A 285 -8.39 -17.02 14.49
CA GLY A 285 -7.59 -16.14 15.33
C GLY A 285 -6.79 -16.94 16.37
N ILE A 286 -6.01 -16.25 17.19
CA ILE A 286 -5.26 -16.84 18.29
C ILE A 286 -5.89 -16.40 19.61
N SER A 287 -6.35 -17.37 20.41
CA SER A 287 -6.84 -17.10 21.76
C SER A 287 -5.70 -16.63 22.64
N GLN A 288 -5.86 -15.48 23.27
CA GLN A 288 -4.85 -14.93 24.19
C GLN A 288 -4.83 -15.59 25.57
N LYS A 289 -5.79 -16.46 25.86
CA LYS A 289 -5.84 -17.24 27.09
C LYS A 289 -5.10 -18.57 26.99
N THR A 290 -5.32 -19.28 25.87
CA THR A 290 -4.78 -20.63 25.67
C THR A 290 -3.59 -20.67 24.72
N ASN A 291 -3.36 -19.59 23.97
CA ASN A 291 -2.40 -19.49 22.87
C ASN A 291 -2.65 -20.52 21.75
N GLU A 292 -3.88 -20.98 21.62
CA GLU A 292 -4.33 -21.93 20.60
C GLU A 292 -5.16 -21.23 19.52
N ILE A 293 -5.33 -21.91 18.38
CA ILE A 293 -6.19 -21.43 17.28
C ILE A 293 -7.64 -21.40 17.76
N PHE A 294 -8.25 -20.24 17.61
CA PHE A 294 -9.69 -20.05 17.76
C PHE A 294 -10.35 -20.01 16.38
N GLU A 295 -11.03 -21.06 16.02
CA GLU A 295 -11.80 -21.16 14.78
C GLU A 295 -13.10 -20.36 14.91
N ALA A 296 -13.07 -19.09 14.57
CA ALA A 296 -14.26 -18.24 14.56
C ALA A 296 -15.25 -18.66 13.47
N ASN A 297 -14.75 -18.87 12.26
CA ASN A 297 -15.46 -19.40 11.07
C ASN A 297 -16.81 -18.74 10.81
N TYR A 298 -16.94 -17.48 11.19
CA TYR A 298 -18.17 -16.68 11.08
C TYR A 298 -19.39 -17.35 11.72
N ASP A 299 -19.16 -18.10 12.78
CA ASP A 299 -20.22 -18.77 13.54
C ASP A 299 -20.89 -17.78 14.51
N PHE A 300 -22.17 -17.50 14.28
CA PHE A 300 -22.96 -16.58 15.12
C PHE A 300 -23.25 -17.11 16.53
N ALA A 301 -23.06 -18.41 16.80
CA ALA A 301 -23.28 -19.01 18.13
C ALA A 301 -22.04 -18.87 19.04
N LYS A 302 -20.87 -18.54 18.49
CA LYS A 302 -19.62 -18.40 19.26
C LYS A 302 -19.55 -17.04 19.97
N ALA A 303 -18.54 -16.88 20.81
CA ALA A 303 -18.26 -15.62 21.50
C ALA A 303 -18.00 -14.49 20.48
N LYS A 304 -18.51 -13.30 20.80
CA LYS A 304 -18.43 -12.12 19.91
C LYS A 304 -16.98 -11.72 19.64
N SER A 305 -16.65 -11.55 18.38
CA SER A 305 -15.38 -11.00 17.96
C SER A 305 -15.48 -10.34 16.59
N ALA A 306 -14.61 -9.37 16.32
CA ALA A 306 -14.51 -8.68 15.05
C ALA A 306 -13.08 -8.26 14.75
N TYR A 307 -12.79 -8.06 13.48
CA TYR A 307 -11.57 -7.51 12.96
C TYR A 307 -11.83 -6.12 12.37
N VAL A 308 -11.01 -5.16 12.73
CA VAL A 308 -11.07 -3.77 12.23
C VAL A 308 -10.25 -3.68 10.96
N TRP A 309 -10.91 -3.73 9.81
CA TRP A 309 -10.21 -3.77 8.54
C TRP A 309 -9.88 -2.38 7.96
N LYS A 310 -10.61 -1.32 8.39
CA LYS A 310 -10.41 0.06 7.92
C LYS A 310 -10.85 1.08 8.95
N SER A 311 -10.20 2.25 8.97
CA SER A 311 -10.64 3.44 9.69
C SER A 311 -10.91 4.58 8.71
N ILE A 312 -11.98 5.35 8.95
CA ILE A 312 -12.34 6.54 8.19
C ILE A 312 -12.49 7.68 9.18
N VAL A 313 -11.89 8.85 8.89
CA VAL A 313 -12.05 10.04 9.72
C VAL A 313 -12.95 11.04 9.00
N ASP A 314 -14.21 11.12 9.44
CA ASP A 314 -15.13 12.14 8.96
C ASP A 314 -14.91 13.45 9.71
N PRO A 315 -14.77 14.60 9.02
CA PRO A 315 -14.52 15.90 9.65
C PRO A 315 -15.61 16.36 10.62
N PHE A 316 -16.85 15.88 10.44
CA PHE A 316 -18.02 16.30 11.20
C PHE A 316 -18.46 15.25 12.24
N LEU A 317 -18.44 13.98 11.87
CA LEU A 317 -18.92 12.88 12.70
C LEU A 317 -17.82 12.20 13.52
N GLY A 318 -16.56 12.44 13.15
CA GLY A 318 -15.39 11.87 13.79
C GLY A 318 -14.97 10.54 13.15
N LYS A 319 -14.25 9.71 13.91
CA LYS A 319 -13.69 8.45 13.42
C LYS A 319 -14.74 7.34 13.38
N TYR A 320 -14.83 6.65 12.24
CA TYR A 320 -15.48 5.35 12.07
C TYR A 320 -14.43 4.24 12.01
N SER A 321 -14.64 3.18 12.77
CA SER A 321 -13.90 1.92 12.64
C SER A 321 -14.78 0.93 11.90
N LEU A 322 -14.38 0.54 10.68
CA LEU A 322 -15.07 -0.46 9.89
C LEU A 322 -14.63 -1.84 10.34
N ILE A 323 -15.59 -2.66 10.70
CA ILE A 323 -15.38 -4.00 11.23
C ILE A 323 -15.98 -5.06 10.32
N LYS A 324 -15.33 -6.23 10.29
CA LYS A 324 -15.96 -7.49 9.87
C LYS A 324 -16.16 -8.35 11.12
N VAL A 325 -17.40 -8.77 11.36
CA VAL A 325 -17.72 -9.62 12.51
C VAL A 325 -17.19 -11.02 12.24
N CYS A 326 -16.26 -11.51 13.06
CA CYS A 326 -15.62 -12.83 12.87
C CYS A 326 -16.41 -13.96 13.53
N SER A 327 -17.06 -13.69 14.67
CA SER A 327 -17.95 -14.64 15.37
C SER A 327 -18.97 -13.93 16.22
N GLY A 328 -20.06 -14.63 16.54
CA GLY A 328 -21.14 -14.11 17.37
C GLY A 328 -22.05 -13.10 16.65
N VAL A 329 -22.82 -12.38 17.46
CA VAL A 329 -23.68 -11.28 17.00
C VAL A 329 -23.35 -10.06 17.85
N ILE A 330 -22.81 -9.02 17.23
CA ILE A 330 -22.45 -7.75 17.89
C ILE A 330 -23.69 -6.85 17.90
N LYS A 331 -24.02 -6.29 19.07
CA LYS A 331 -25.19 -5.43 19.28
C LYS A 331 -24.76 -4.03 19.71
N SER A 332 -25.65 -3.06 19.47
CA SER A 332 -25.51 -1.74 20.10
C SER A 332 -25.41 -1.89 21.62
N ASP A 333 -24.61 -1.03 22.25
CA ASP A 333 -24.28 -1.03 23.69
C ASP A 333 -23.44 -2.23 24.19
N ASP A 334 -23.00 -3.15 23.34
CA ASP A 334 -22.01 -4.15 23.72
C ASP A 334 -20.69 -3.46 24.18
N THR A 335 -19.99 -4.10 25.10
CA THR A 335 -18.62 -3.73 25.46
C THR A 335 -17.66 -4.80 24.98
N LEU A 336 -16.70 -4.43 24.16
CA LEU A 336 -15.67 -5.32 23.64
C LEU A 336 -14.28 -4.84 24.06
N LEU A 337 -13.38 -5.78 24.21
CA LEU A 337 -11.97 -5.54 24.50
C LEU A 337 -11.23 -5.30 23.16
N ASN A 338 -10.50 -4.21 23.06
CA ASN A 338 -9.42 -4.09 22.07
C ASN A 338 -8.27 -4.95 22.55
N VAL A 339 -8.06 -6.08 21.89
CA VAL A 339 -7.16 -7.14 22.37
C VAL A 339 -5.69 -6.70 22.33
N GLU A 340 -5.30 -5.94 21.30
CA GLU A 340 -3.95 -5.41 21.14
C GLU A 340 -3.55 -4.42 22.23
N LYS A 341 -4.51 -3.63 22.71
CA LYS A 341 -4.25 -2.53 23.68
C LYS A 341 -4.72 -2.84 25.08
N GLY A 342 -5.51 -3.91 25.26
CA GLY A 342 -6.07 -4.29 26.56
C GLY A 342 -7.13 -3.30 27.10
N THR A 343 -7.73 -2.48 26.24
CA THR A 343 -8.71 -1.45 26.62
C THR A 343 -10.13 -1.89 26.27
N GLU A 344 -11.09 -1.64 27.16
CA GLU A 344 -12.50 -1.91 26.88
C GLU A 344 -13.13 -0.72 26.14
N GLU A 345 -13.87 -1.01 25.08
CA GLU A 345 -14.59 -0.05 24.25
C GLU A 345 -16.09 -0.36 24.28
N ARG A 346 -16.89 0.64 24.60
CA ARG A 346 -18.35 0.54 24.54
C ARG A 346 -18.85 0.94 23.16
N LEU A 347 -19.61 0.05 22.53
CA LEU A 347 -20.18 0.21 21.19
C LEU A 347 -21.53 0.94 21.31
N ASN A 348 -21.53 2.27 21.25
CA ASN A 348 -22.77 3.03 21.43
C ASN A 348 -23.81 2.77 20.34
N LYS A 349 -23.37 2.87 19.07
CA LYS A 349 -24.22 2.66 17.87
C LYS A 349 -23.46 1.91 16.81
N LEU A 350 -24.18 1.04 16.12
CA LEU A 350 -23.66 0.31 14.96
C LEU A 350 -24.24 0.90 13.69
N TYR A 351 -23.44 0.91 12.66
CA TYR A 351 -23.82 1.43 11.36
C TYR A 351 -23.45 0.46 10.23
N VAL A 352 -24.18 0.56 9.14
CA VAL A 352 -23.73 0.10 7.82
C VAL A 352 -23.53 1.34 6.97
N LEU A 353 -22.38 1.46 6.32
CA LEU A 353 -22.08 2.61 5.47
C LEU A 353 -22.59 2.36 4.04
N GLN A 354 -23.31 3.32 3.47
CA GLN A 354 -23.63 3.40 2.06
C GLN A 354 -22.83 4.58 1.48
N GLY A 355 -21.61 4.31 1.03
CA GLY A 355 -20.67 5.38 0.76
C GLY A 355 -20.43 6.26 2.00
N SER A 356 -20.70 7.55 1.89
CA SER A 356 -20.60 8.49 3.02
C SER A 356 -21.78 8.44 4.00
N LYS A 357 -22.90 7.76 3.64
CA LYS A 357 -24.13 7.77 4.43
C LYS A 357 -24.16 6.64 5.48
N PRO A 358 -24.10 6.96 6.79
CA PRO A 358 -24.26 5.96 7.83
C PRO A 358 -25.72 5.60 8.02
N ILE A 359 -26.02 4.31 8.04
CA ILE A 359 -27.36 3.76 8.32
C ILE A 359 -27.27 2.99 9.63
N GLU A 360 -27.97 3.44 10.67
CA GLU A 360 -27.97 2.80 11.98
C GLU A 360 -28.64 1.42 11.91
N VAL A 361 -28.03 0.43 12.55
CA VAL A 361 -28.53 -0.95 12.67
C VAL A 361 -28.42 -1.40 14.13
N PRO A 362 -29.36 -2.24 14.61
CA PRO A 362 -29.36 -2.70 16.00
C PRO A 362 -28.26 -3.74 16.29
N GLU A 363 -27.93 -4.56 15.30
CA GLU A 363 -26.95 -5.65 15.43
C GLU A 363 -26.30 -5.99 14.09
N LEU A 364 -25.13 -6.64 14.17
CA LEU A 364 -24.38 -7.19 13.05
C LEU A 364 -24.07 -8.66 13.33
N HIS A 365 -24.46 -9.55 12.42
CA HIS A 365 -24.17 -10.98 12.51
C HIS A 365 -22.72 -11.29 12.07
N ALA A 366 -22.23 -12.44 12.54
CA ALA A 366 -20.96 -12.99 12.07
C ALA A 366 -20.90 -13.01 10.54
N GLY A 367 -19.79 -12.55 9.97
CA GLY A 367 -19.57 -12.38 8.53
C GLY A 367 -20.03 -11.05 7.97
N ASP A 368 -20.84 -10.27 8.69
CA ASP A 368 -21.27 -8.95 8.18
C ASP A 368 -20.19 -7.86 8.35
N ILE A 369 -20.26 -6.87 7.48
CA ILE A 369 -19.42 -5.67 7.52
C ILE A 369 -20.27 -4.50 8.01
N GLY A 370 -19.77 -3.84 9.03
CA GLY A 370 -20.39 -2.63 9.58
C GLY A 370 -19.36 -1.64 10.06
N ALA A 371 -19.82 -0.57 10.70
CA ALA A 371 -18.98 0.49 11.23
C ALA A 371 -19.39 0.89 12.65
N ILE A 372 -18.42 1.28 13.45
CA ILE A 372 -18.62 1.78 14.81
C ILE A 372 -18.01 3.17 14.90
N ALA A 373 -18.79 4.13 15.35
CA ALA A 373 -18.32 5.51 15.49
C ALA A 373 -17.68 5.76 16.86
N LYS A 374 -16.67 6.65 16.85
CA LYS A 374 -16.09 7.27 18.06
C LYS A 374 -15.38 6.30 19.02
N LEU A 375 -14.86 5.18 18.53
CA LEU A 375 -13.95 4.33 19.31
C LEU A 375 -12.62 5.08 19.52
N VAL A 376 -12.16 5.12 20.77
CA VAL A 376 -11.02 5.95 21.15
C VAL A 376 -9.68 5.26 20.89
N SER A 377 -9.56 4.03 21.36
CA SER A 377 -8.29 3.29 21.30
C SER A 377 -8.09 2.45 20.03
N VAL A 378 -9.15 2.24 19.26
CA VAL A 378 -9.17 1.30 18.14
C VAL A 378 -8.50 1.87 16.88
N GLN A 379 -7.70 1.05 16.21
CA GLN A 379 -7.02 1.36 14.95
C GLN A 379 -7.26 0.25 13.91
N THR A 380 -7.01 0.55 12.65
CA THR A 380 -7.04 -0.45 11.58
C THR A 380 -6.05 -1.58 11.88
N GLY A 381 -6.55 -2.81 11.78
CA GLY A 381 -5.81 -4.03 12.11
C GLY A 381 -6.00 -4.50 13.55
N ASP A 382 -6.76 -3.80 14.39
CA ASP A 382 -7.04 -4.23 15.76
C ASP A 382 -8.16 -5.29 15.78
N SER A 383 -8.08 -6.15 16.80
CA SER A 383 -9.07 -7.21 17.09
C SER A 383 -9.95 -6.79 18.25
N LEU A 384 -11.26 -6.89 18.06
CA LEU A 384 -12.25 -6.66 19.11
C LEU A 384 -12.84 -8.00 19.53
N ALA A 385 -12.88 -8.28 20.83
CA ALA A 385 -13.41 -9.55 21.34
C ALA A 385 -14.05 -9.35 22.72
N THR A 386 -14.75 -10.36 23.22
CA THR A 386 -15.22 -10.34 24.60
C THR A 386 -14.03 -10.50 25.55
N LYS A 387 -14.04 -9.82 26.69
CA LYS A 387 -13.02 -9.95 27.74
C LYS A 387 -12.85 -11.41 28.21
N ALA A 388 -13.94 -12.16 28.19
CA ALA A 388 -13.95 -13.57 28.54
C ALA A 388 -13.22 -14.45 27.51
N ASN A 389 -13.17 -14.03 26.25
CA ASN A 389 -12.53 -14.77 25.15
C ASN A 389 -11.76 -13.82 24.23
N PRO A 390 -10.60 -13.31 24.67
CA PRO A 390 -9.77 -12.40 23.87
C PRO A 390 -9.10 -13.18 22.73
N VAL A 391 -9.36 -12.76 21.48
CA VAL A 391 -8.85 -13.39 20.26
C VAL A 391 -8.16 -12.36 19.40
N LEU A 392 -6.93 -12.62 18.97
CA LEU A 392 -6.19 -11.82 17.99
C LEU A 392 -6.35 -12.41 16.59
N TYR A 393 -6.73 -11.56 15.65
CA TYR A 393 -6.81 -11.90 14.22
C TYR A 393 -5.55 -11.44 13.48
N PRO A 394 -5.13 -12.17 12.42
CA PRO A 394 -4.00 -11.76 11.62
C PRO A 394 -4.28 -10.42 10.92
N LYS A 395 -3.31 -9.50 11.01
CA LYS A 395 -3.42 -8.19 10.35
C LYS A 395 -3.20 -8.32 8.85
N ALA A 396 -3.90 -7.48 8.08
CA ALA A 396 -3.63 -7.35 6.66
C ALA A 396 -2.17 -6.96 6.42
N ILE A 397 -1.50 -7.68 5.51
CA ILE A 397 -0.13 -7.38 5.08
C ILE A 397 -0.22 -6.32 4.00
N LEU A 398 0.16 -5.10 4.35
CA LEU A 398 0.16 -3.97 3.44
C LEU A 398 1.52 -3.80 2.77
N SER A 399 1.49 -3.29 1.55
CA SER A 399 2.68 -2.89 0.81
C SER A 399 3.42 -1.77 1.55
N THR A 400 4.74 -1.86 1.60
CA THR A 400 5.58 -0.85 2.24
C THR A 400 5.75 0.36 1.32
N PRO A 401 5.56 1.60 1.81
CA PRO A 401 5.79 2.80 1.01
C PRO A 401 7.29 2.97 0.70
N TYR A 402 7.61 3.16 -0.57
CA TYR A 402 8.99 3.24 -1.07
C TYR A 402 9.31 4.57 -1.76
N THR A 403 8.30 5.38 -2.09
CA THR A 403 8.50 6.73 -2.61
C THR A 403 8.47 7.72 -1.46
N TYR A 404 9.43 8.65 -1.42
CA TYR A 404 9.47 9.65 -0.37
C TYR A 404 9.93 11.01 -0.89
N LYS A 405 9.46 12.06 -0.23
CA LYS A 405 9.84 13.46 -0.48
C LYS A 405 10.09 14.18 0.85
N ARG A 406 10.93 15.19 0.80
CA ARG A 406 11.04 16.15 1.90
C ARG A 406 9.82 17.06 1.86
N PHE A 407 9.26 17.36 3.02
CA PHE A 407 8.21 18.37 3.14
C PHE A 407 8.58 19.46 4.14
N LYS A 408 8.01 20.63 3.94
CA LYS A 408 8.12 21.75 4.88
C LYS A 408 6.80 22.53 4.89
N ALA A 409 6.51 23.17 6.01
CA ALA A 409 5.41 24.13 6.11
C ALA A 409 5.66 25.31 5.18
N VAL A 410 4.63 25.77 4.46
CA VAL A 410 4.68 27.01 3.69
C VAL A 410 4.64 28.21 4.64
N ASN A 411 3.76 28.15 5.65
CA ASN A 411 3.62 29.19 6.65
C ASN A 411 4.32 28.80 7.94
N LYS A 412 5.14 29.69 8.48
CA LYS A 412 5.76 29.49 9.80
C LYS A 412 4.69 29.39 10.89
N GLY A 413 4.84 28.40 11.77
CA GLY A 413 3.93 28.15 12.90
C GLY A 413 2.80 27.16 12.61
N ASP A 414 2.72 26.60 11.39
CA ASP A 414 1.78 25.54 11.06
C ASP A 414 2.36 24.12 11.32
N GLU A 415 3.60 23.99 11.78
CA GLU A 415 4.31 22.71 11.96
C GLU A 415 3.54 21.74 12.86
N ASP A 416 3.02 22.21 14.00
CA ASP A 416 2.24 21.39 14.92
C ASP A 416 0.90 20.95 14.32
N LYS A 417 0.22 21.83 13.58
CA LYS A 417 -1.02 21.49 12.88
C LYS A 417 -0.78 20.47 11.77
N ILE A 418 0.31 20.63 11.02
CA ILE A 418 0.71 19.66 9.97
C ILE A 418 1.00 18.31 10.61
N SER A 419 1.73 18.27 11.71
CA SER A 419 2.02 17.02 12.43
C SER A 419 0.75 16.32 12.91
N GLN A 420 -0.21 17.06 13.49
CA GLN A 420 -1.50 16.50 13.90
C GLN A 420 -2.35 16.03 12.70
N ALA A 421 -2.34 16.77 11.59
CA ALA A 421 -3.06 16.39 10.38
C ALA A 421 -2.47 15.11 9.76
N LEU A 422 -1.14 15.03 9.66
CA LEU A 422 -0.44 13.83 9.17
C LEU A 422 -0.69 12.61 10.07
N ALA A 423 -0.73 12.79 11.40
CA ALA A 423 -1.08 11.69 12.31
C ALA A 423 -2.49 11.15 12.05
N LYS A 424 -3.46 12.03 11.74
CA LYS A 424 -4.82 11.61 11.35
C LYS A 424 -4.81 10.88 10.02
N ILE A 425 -4.12 11.39 9.00
CA ILE A 425 -3.98 10.73 7.69
C ILE A 425 -3.34 9.35 7.86
N MET A 426 -2.26 9.21 8.63
CA MET A 426 -1.62 7.91 8.92
C MET A 426 -2.54 6.95 9.70
N SER A 427 -3.55 7.45 10.41
CA SER A 427 -4.55 6.59 11.06
C SER A 427 -5.60 6.05 10.10
N GLU A 428 -5.83 6.73 8.96
CA GLU A 428 -6.70 6.28 7.87
C GLU A 428 -5.92 5.40 6.88
N ASP A 429 -4.74 5.85 6.46
CA ASP A 429 -3.90 5.20 5.46
C ASP A 429 -2.57 4.74 6.06
N ARG A 430 -2.42 3.45 6.27
CA ARG A 430 -1.24 2.81 6.85
C ARG A 430 -0.05 2.72 5.87
N THR A 431 -0.24 3.07 4.61
CA THR A 431 0.84 3.17 3.62
C THR A 431 1.48 4.57 3.57
N VAL A 432 1.05 5.47 4.44
CA VAL A 432 1.69 6.76 4.67
C VAL A 432 2.60 6.67 5.90
N ARG A 433 3.82 7.15 5.77
CA ARG A 433 4.78 7.22 6.88
C ARG A 433 5.46 8.58 6.89
N VAL A 434 5.69 9.10 8.07
CA VAL A 434 6.45 10.35 8.28
C VAL A 434 7.68 10.04 9.13
N GLU A 435 8.81 10.63 8.76
CA GLU A 435 10.08 10.46 9.45
C GLU A 435 10.78 11.82 9.63
N ASN A 436 11.30 12.08 10.81
CA ASN A 436 12.11 13.25 11.07
C ASN A 436 13.59 12.86 11.03
N ASP A 437 14.27 13.27 9.99
CA ASP A 437 15.72 13.10 9.80
C ASP A 437 16.46 14.26 10.49
N GLY A 438 16.78 14.07 11.76
CA GLY A 438 17.49 15.07 12.56
C GLY A 438 18.89 15.37 12.05
N ALA A 439 19.58 14.39 11.45
CA ALA A 439 20.93 14.55 10.93
C ALA A 439 21.00 15.56 9.76
N ASN A 440 19.99 15.55 8.90
CA ASN A 440 19.90 16.46 7.75
C ASN A 440 18.89 17.60 7.96
N ARG A 441 18.31 17.70 9.17
CA ARG A 441 17.30 18.71 9.53
C ARG A 441 16.19 18.79 8.50
N GLN A 442 15.55 17.66 8.24
CA GLN A 442 14.45 17.54 7.29
C GLN A 442 13.36 16.60 7.80
N SER A 443 12.13 16.85 7.38
CA SER A 443 11.02 15.95 7.58
C SER A 443 10.68 15.28 6.25
N LEU A 444 10.55 13.97 6.27
CA LEU A 444 10.28 13.12 5.11
C LEU A 444 8.87 12.55 5.20
N ILE A 445 8.19 12.51 4.08
CA ILE A 445 6.90 11.83 3.91
C ILE A 445 7.05 10.72 2.88
N TYR A 446 6.61 9.52 3.25
CA TYR A 446 6.63 8.33 2.41
C TYR A 446 5.22 7.98 1.94
N GLY A 447 5.11 7.47 0.72
CA GLY A 447 3.89 6.98 0.11
C GLY A 447 4.17 5.96 -0.99
N MET A 448 3.11 5.46 -1.61
CA MET A 448 3.20 4.40 -2.63
C MET A 448 3.57 4.92 -4.03
N GLY A 449 3.53 6.23 -4.24
CA GLY A 449 3.88 6.88 -5.50
C GLY A 449 3.67 8.38 -5.47
N ASP A 450 3.99 9.05 -6.58
CA ASP A 450 3.89 10.52 -6.68
C ASP A 450 2.43 11.00 -6.56
N GLN A 451 1.47 10.31 -7.18
CA GLN A 451 0.05 10.66 -7.07
C GLN A 451 -0.46 10.53 -5.63
N HIS A 452 0.00 9.50 -4.90
CA HIS A 452 -0.34 9.34 -3.50
C HIS A 452 0.12 10.55 -2.67
N LEU A 453 1.38 10.96 -2.83
CA LEU A 453 1.92 12.13 -2.13
C LEU A 453 1.20 13.42 -2.49
N ASP A 454 0.83 13.60 -3.77
CA ASP A 454 0.06 14.77 -4.22
C ASP A 454 -1.34 14.81 -3.62
N VAL A 455 -2.00 13.66 -3.49
CA VAL A 455 -3.31 13.54 -2.80
C VAL A 455 -3.17 13.93 -1.33
N ILE A 456 -2.13 13.46 -0.63
CA ILE A 456 -1.90 13.81 0.78
C ILE A 456 -1.72 15.32 0.95
N VAL A 457 -0.94 15.97 0.08
CA VAL A 457 -0.77 17.45 0.11
C VAL A 457 -2.09 18.16 -0.12
N SER A 458 -2.89 17.69 -1.07
CA SER A 458 -4.21 18.25 -1.33
C SER A 458 -5.16 18.07 -0.13
N MET A 459 -5.15 16.89 0.51
CA MET A 459 -5.92 16.64 1.75
C MET A 459 -5.50 17.56 2.90
N LEU A 460 -4.19 17.78 3.09
CA LEU A 460 -3.66 18.72 4.10
C LEU A 460 -4.22 20.12 3.87
N LYS A 461 -4.26 20.57 2.62
CA LYS A 461 -4.79 21.87 2.24
C LYS A 461 -6.31 21.97 2.40
N GLU A 462 -7.04 21.00 1.84
CA GLU A 462 -8.51 21.07 1.74
C GLU A 462 -9.20 20.71 3.07
N ARG A 463 -8.78 19.64 3.73
CA ARG A 463 -9.42 19.16 4.96
C ARG A 463 -8.86 19.85 6.21
N TYR A 464 -7.54 20.06 6.28
CA TYR A 464 -6.87 20.54 7.48
C TYR A 464 -6.42 22.01 7.42
N LYS A 465 -6.58 22.66 6.26
CA LYS A 465 -6.25 24.08 6.03
C LYS A 465 -4.80 24.43 6.36
N VAL A 466 -3.89 23.54 6.02
CA VAL A 466 -2.43 23.73 6.12
C VAL A 466 -1.77 23.47 4.76
N ASP A 467 -0.84 24.33 4.39
CA ASP A 467 -0.11 24.24 3.14
C ASP A 467 1.30 23.67 3.37
N VAL A 468 1.67 22.67 2.55
CA VAL A 468 2.97 22.01 2.60
C VAL A 468 3.61 22.05 1.21
N GLU A 469 4.91 22.27 1.16
CA GLU A 469 5.71 22.17 -0.05
C GLU A 469 6.53 20.89 -0.04
N LEU A 470 6.41 20.09 -1.12
CA LEU A 470 7.24 18.91 -1.34
C LEU A 470 8.48 19.26 -2.15
N SER A 471 9.62 18.71 -1.77
CA SER A 471 10.91 18.90 -2.46
C SER A 471 11.74 17.62 -2.44
N LYS A 472 12.83 17.60 -3.23
CA LYS A 472 13.77 16.48 -3.19
C LYS A 472 14.39 16.35 -1.80
N PRO A 473 14.47 15.14 -1.25
CA PRO A 473 15.13 14.90 0.03
C PRO A 473 16.61 15.29 -0.03
N LYS A 474 17.16 15.74 1.09
CA LYS A 474 18.60 15.87 1.24
C LYS A 474 19.21 14.49 1.44
N VAL A 475 20.29 14.21 0.73
CA VAL A 475 21.02 12.95 0.88
C VAL A 475 21.95 13.05 2.09
N PRO A 476 21.97 12.04 2.95
CA PRO A 476 22.79 12.04 4.15
C PRO A 476 24.27 11.73 3.84
N PHE A 477 24.96 12.63 3.16
CA PHE A 477 26.40 12.52 2.98
C PHE A 477 27.15 12.53 4.31
N ARG A 478 28.40 12.06 4.30
CA ARG A 478 29.35 12.14 5.41
C ARG A 478 30.65 12.71 4.90
N GLU A 479 31.47 13.20 5.82
CA GLU A 479 32.85 13.63 5.52
C GLU A 479 33.85 12.69 6.18
N THR A 480 34.99 12.43 5.52
CA THR A 480 36.09 11.69 6.10
C THR A 480 37.42 12.19 5.52
N ILE A 481 38.53 11.70 6.05
CA ILE A 481 39.87 12.02 5.59
C ILE A 481 40.58 10.82 4.97
N ARG A 482 41.51 11.07 4.07
CA ARG A 482 42.25 10.01 3.35
C ARG A 482 43.72 9.93 3.70
N LYS A 483 44.28 10.98 4.32
CA LYS A 483 45.70 11.13 4.64
C LYS A 483 45.87 11.49 6.09
N ASN A 484 47.07 11.36 6.58
CA ASN A 484 47.45 11.84 7.90
C ASN A 484 47.76 13.34 7.83
N SER A 485 47.46 14.05 8.89
CA SER A 485 47.93 15.43 9.10
C SER A 485 48.48 15.60 10.51
N ASP A 486 49.36 16.57 10.67
CA ASP A 486 49.99 16.96 11.95
C ASP A 486 49.91 18.48 12.08
N VAL A 487 49.10 18.95 13.00
CA VAL A 487 48.78 20.39 13.11
C VAL A 487 48.75 20.89 14.54
N GLU A 488 48.91 22.19 14.71
CA GLU A 488 48.67 22.86 15.97
C GLU A 488 47.42 23.74 15.90
N GLY A 489 46.68 23.77 17.00
CA GLY A 489 45.59 24.74 17.27
C GLY A 489 45.97 25.59 18.48
N LYS A 490 45.95 26.91 18.31
CA LYS A 490 46.34 27.84 19.37
C LYS A 490 45.29 28.95 19.54
N HIS A 491 44.61 28.92 20.65
CA HIS A 491 43.68 29.98 21.05
C HIS A 491 44.40 30.91 22.06
N LYS A 492 44.69 32.12 21.63
CA LYS A 492 45.24 33.16 22.52
C LYS A 492 44.43 34.44 22.32
N LYS A 493 43.77 34.89 23.40
CA LYS A 493 43.01 36.14 23.38
C LYS A 493 43.32 36.90 24.65
N GLN A 494 43.63 38.18 24.55
CA GLN A 494 43.94 39.07 25.66
C GLN A 494 43.13 40.34 25.45
N SER A 495 42.12 40.56 26.30
CA SER A 495 41.20 41.71 26.24
C SER A 495 40.93 42.22 27.64
N GLY A 496 41.96 42.81 28.30
CA GLY A 496 41.86 43.42 29.61
C GLY A 496 41.46 42.45 30.75
N GLY A 497 42.33 42.26 31.76
CA GLY A 497 42.10 41.31 32.84
C GLY A 497 42.67 39.92 32.55
N HIS A 498 41.97 38.84 32.92
CA HIS A 498 42.37 37.46 32.65
C HIS A 498 42.30 37.17 31.13
N GLY A 499 43.41 36.67 30.54
CA GLY A 499 43.52 36.22 29.16
C GLY A 499 42.84 34.85 28.95
N GLN A 500 42.77 34.39 27.71
CA GLN A 500 42.39 33.05 27.36
C GLN A 500 43.58 32.39 26.63
N TYR A 501 43.99 31.21 27.08
CA TYR A 501 45.07 30.46 26.47
C TYR A 501 44.78 28.97 26.39
N GLY A 502 44.79 28.38 25.18
CA GLY A 502 44.76 26.96 24.93
C GLY A 502 45.60 26.61 23.72
N HIS A 503 46.47 25.63 23.84
CA HIS A 503 47.31 25.19 22.72
C HIS A 503 47.42 23.68 22.72
N VAL A 504 47.08 23.07 21.57
CA VAL A 504 47.12 21.63 21.32
C VAL A 504 47.88 21.35 20.03
N LYS A 505 48.69 20.27 20.02
CA LYS A 505 49.24 19.67 18.82
C LYS A 505 48.60 18.32 18.63
N MET A 506 48.01 18.11 17.46
CA MET A 506 47.16 16.93 17.19
C MET A 506 47.51 16.34 15.84
N LYS A 507 47.49 15.00 15.78
CA LYS A 507 47.51 14.25 14.54
C LYS A 507 46.12 13.76 14.22
N PHE A 508 45.77 13.80 12.95
CA PHE A 508 44.52 13.25 12.44
C PHE A 508 44.85 12.18 11.40
N GLU A 509 44.28 11.00 11.55
CA GLU A 509 44.48 9.83 10.72
C GLU A 509 43.17 9.17 10.37
N PRO A 510 43.00 8.47 9.23
CA PRO A 510 41.87 7.61 9.00
C PRO A 510 41.78 6.51 10.07
N SER A 511 40.63 6.36 10.70
CA SER A 511 40.43 5.29 11.72
C SER A 511 40.19 3.92 11.10
N GLY A 512 39.74 3.86 9.85
CA GLY A 512 39.29 2.62 9.19
C GLY A 512 37.88 2.16 9.57
N ASP A 513 37.24 2.81 10.56
CA ASP A 513 35.89 2.53 11.00
C ASP A 513 34.97 3.71 10.62
N LEU A 514 34.13 3.52 9.60
CA LEU A 514 33.19 4.53 9.12
C LEU A 514 31.84 4.54 9.91
N GLU A 515 31.67 3.64 10.85
CA GLU A 515 30.47 3.62 11.71
C GLU A 515 30.64 4.59 12.90
N SER A 516 31.88 4.80 13.33
CA SER A 516 32.19 5.72 14.43
C SER A 516 32.62 7.10 13.90
N PRO A 517 32.13 8.20 14.51
CA PRO A 517 32.54 9.55 14.10
C PRO A 517 34.03 9.78 14.27
N TYR A 518 34.58 9.42 15.42
CA TYR A 518 35.98 9.61 15.75
C TYR A 518 36.47 8.59 16.80
N VAL A 519 37.79 8.43 16.83
CA VAL A 519 38.50 7.78 17.92
C VAL A 519 39.45 8.83 18.50
N PHE A 520 39.40 9.06 19.82
CA PHE A 520 40.31 9.99 20.50
C PHE A 520 41.36 9.21 21.27
N GLU A 521 42.63 9.60 21.06
CA GLU A 521 43.77 9.02 21.75
C GLU A 521 44.64 10.14 22.34
N GLU A 522 45.09 9.96 23.57
CA GLU A 522 46.02 10.89 24.23
C GLU A 522 47.34 10.21 24.51
N VAL A 523 48.43 10.83 24.04
CA VAL A 523 49.79 10.34 24.21
C VAL A 523 50.76 11.47 24.66
N VAL A 524 50.21 12.42 25.41
CA VAL A 524 50.95 13.60 25.91
C VAL A 524 52.01 13.20 26.91
N VAL A 525 53.26 13.62 26.67
CA VAL A 525 54.38 13.36 27.57
C VAL A 525 54.78 14.62 28.33
N GLY A 526 55.23 14.47 29.59
CA GLY A 526 55.78 15.58 30.38
C GLY A 526 54.78 16.64 30.88
N GLY A 527 53.47 16.37 30.76
CA GLY A 527 52.44 17.29 31.25
C GLY A 527 52.30 18.58 30.43
N ALA A 528 52.69 18.57 29.19
CA ALA A 528 52.57 19.71 28.27
C ALA A 528 51.13 20.24 28.15
N VAL A 529 50.17 19.33 28.18
CA VAL A 529 48.74 19.62 28.40
C VAL A 529 48.33 18.93 29.71
N PRO A 530 47.83 19.65 30.72
CA PRO A 530 47.34 19.02 31.96
C PRO A 530 46.16 18.11 31.72
N LYS A 531 46.11 16.94 32.39
CA LYS A 531 45.07 15.91 32.21
C LYS A 531 43.65 16.40 32.42
N ASN A 532 43.46 17.36 33.26
CA ASN A 532 42.13 17.97 33.51
C ASN A 532 41.54 18.66 32.27
N TYR A 533 42.35 19.00 31.24
CA TYR A 533 41.88 19.59 30.00
C TYR A 533 41.61 18.57 28.89
N PHE A 534 41.98 17.30 29.05
CA PHE A 534 41.73 16.26 28.03
C PHE A 534 40.22 16.11 27.73
N PRO A 535 39.30 16.12 28.71
CA PRO A 535 37.86 16.11 28.40
C PRO A 535 37.41 17.33 27.60
N ALA A 536 38.02 18.50 27.81
CA ALA A 536 37.71 19.69 27.03
C ALA A 536 38.19 19.61 25.58
N VAL A 537 39.35 18.98 25.37
CA VAL A 537 39.88 18.67 24.02
C VAL A 537 38.94 17.70 23.30
N GLU A 538 38.57 16.60 23.95
CA GLU A 538 37.64 15.63 23.38
C GLU A 538 36.27 16.24 23.08
N LYS A 539 35.74 17.09 23.96
CA LYS A 539 34.48 17.81 23.71
C LYS A 539 34.59 18.77 22.52
N GLY A 540 35.75 19.41 22.32
CA GLY A 540 36.03 20.21 21.13
C GLY A 540 36.00 19.38 19.82
N LEU A 541 36.55 18.18 19.89
CA LEU A 541 36.47 17.21 18.79
C LEU A 541 35.05 16.74 18.54
N GLN A 542 34.32 16.38 19.59
CA GLN A 542 32.92 15.92 19.53
C GLN A 542 32.01 16.97 18.86
N ASP A 543 32.18 18.24 19.20
CA ASP A 543 31.41 19.32 18.55
C ASP A 543 31.82 19.50 17.09
N SER A 544 33.10 19.34 16.78
CA SER A 544 33.66 19.53 15.42
C SER A 544 33.17 18.48 14.43
N VAL A 545 33.03 17.22 14.86
CA VAL A 545 32.63 16.13 13.97
C VAL A 545 31.14 16.20 13.60
N GLN A 546 30.32 17.00 14.31
CA GLN A 546 28.92 17.19 13.95
C GLN A 546 28.71 17.99 12.68
N LYS A 547 29.65 18.90 12.36
CA LYS A 547 29.62 19.74 11.17
C LYS A 547 31.04 19.82 10.57
N GLY A 548 31.32 18.96 9.60
CA GLY A 548 32.60 18.85 8.94
C GLY A 548 33.00 20.13 8.17
N PRO A 549 34.32 20.39 8.04
CA PRO A 549 34.81 21.60 7.41
C PRO A 549 34.67 21.62 5.89
N LEU A 550 34.48 20.50 5.21
CA LEU A 550 34.43 20.41 3.75
C LEU A 550 33.13 20.91 3.14
N ALA A 551 31.99 20.41 3.65
CA ALA A 551 30.65 20.74 3.14
C ALA A 551 29.61 20.81 4.25
N GLY A 552 30.02 20.78 5.53
CA GLY A 552 29.10 20.84 6.68
C GLY A 552 28.35 19.54 6.99
N TYR A 553 28.77 18.41 6.44
CA TYR A 553 28.21 17.11 6.78
C TYR A 553 28.88 16.51 8.02
N PRO A 554 28.19 15.60 8.76
CA PRO A 554 28.83 14.91 9.87
C PRO A 554 30.07 14.14 9.43
N VAL A 555 31.10 14.18 10.26
CA VAL A 555 32.39 13.50 10.02
C VAL A 555 32.33 12.09 10.58
N VAL A 556 32.93 11.13 9.88
CA VAL A 556 33.13 9.75 10.32
C VAL A 556 34.53 9.26 9.99
N GLY A 557 34.97 8.25 10.71
CA GLY A 557 36.20 7.54 10.36
C GLY A 557 37.50 8.32 10.65
N VAL A 558 37.53 9.19 11.64
CA VAL A 558 38.70 9.99 12.01
C VAL A 558 39.31 9.54 13.34
N LYS A 559 40.59 9.26 13.37
CA LYS A 559 41.37 9.08 14.60
C LYS A 559 42.09 10.39 14.91
N ALA A 560 41.86 10.94 16.10
CA ALA A 560 42.46 12.17 16.57
C ALA A 560 43.40 11.86 17.75
N ILE A 561 44.66 12.23 17.63
CA ILE A 561 45.72 11.93 18.60
C ILE A 561 46.22 13.25 19.16
N LEU A 562 46.03 13.50 20.45
CA LEU A 562 46.63 14.59 21.18
C LEU A 562 47.99 14.16 21.69
N TYR A 563 49.11 14.76 21.20
CA TYR A 563 50.44 14.30 21.56
C TYR A 563 51.28 15.38 22.26
N ASP A 564 51.00 16.69 22.06
CA ASP A 564 51.76 17.80 22.66
C ASP A 564 50.86 19.05 22.77
N GLY A 565 51.36 20.09 23.38
CA GLY A 565 50.68 21.37 23.52
C GLY A 565 51.39 22.30 24.52
N SER A 566 50.68 23.29 25.02
CA SER A 566 51.15 24.09 26.14
C SER A 566 49.99 24.75 26.87
N TYR A 567 50.20 25.08 28.13
CA TYR A 567 49.18 25.77 28.95
C TYR A 567 49.79 27.01 29.64
N HIS A 568 48.93 27.93 30.06
CA HIS A 568 49.33 29.07 30.84
C HIS A 568 48.69 28.96 32.24
N PRO A 569 49.48 29.11 33.35
CA PRO A 569 48.95 28.83 34.70
C PRO A 569 47.72 29.63 35.11
N VAL A 570 47.52 30.81 34.52
CA VAL A 570 46.42 31.73 34.87
C VAL A 570 45.36 31.84 33.78
N ASP A 571 45.76 31.81 32.49
CA ASP A 571 44.90 32.13 31.37
C ASP A 571 44.32 30.89 30.69
N SER A 572 44.75 29.68 31.08
CA SER A 572 44.23 28.42 30.52
C SER A 572 42.87 28.06 31.16
N SER A 573 41.95 27.65 30.30
CA SER A 573 40.63 27.20 30.69
C SER A 573 40.09 26.08 29.78
N GLU A 574 39.12 25.30 30.19
CA GLU A 574 38.48 24.28 29.39
C GLU A 574 37.95 24.86 28.05
N MET A 575 37.36 26.03 28.07
CA MET A 575 36.84 26.71 26.89
C MET A 575 37.99 27.09 25.92
N ALA A 576 39.17 27.53 26.44
CA ALA A 576 40.29 27.82 25.58
C ALA A 576 40.87 26.58 24.89
N PHE A 577 40.98 25.45 25.61
CA PHE A 577 41.39 24.18 25.03
C PHE A 577 40.39 23.63 24.04
N LYS A 578 39.10 23.70 24.36
CA LYS A 578 38.01 23.35 23.43
C LYS A 578 38.13 24.15 22.13
N THR A 579 38.33 25.48 22.22
CA THR A 579 38.46 26.35 21.04
C THR A 579 39.75 26.03 20.26
N ALA A 580 40.86 25.77 20.93
CA ALA A 580 42.10 25.37 20.29
C ALA A 580 41.96 24.05 19.52
N THR A 581 41.22 23.09 20.08
CA THR A 581 40.92 21.80 19.42
C THR A 581 40.06 22.00 18.16
N VAL A 582 39.00 22.84 18.22
CA VAL A 582 38.19 23.16 17.05
C VAL A 582 39.04 23.78 15.93
N GLN A 583 39.99 24.64 16.26
CA GLN A 583 40.94 25.22 15.27
C GLN A 583 41.86 24.14 14.69
N ALA A 584 42.46 23.29 15.55
CA ALA A 584 43.31 22.18 15.12
C ALA A 584 42.57 21.23 14.21
N PHE A 585 41.34 20.83 14.59
CA PHE A 585 40.49 19.94 13.82
C PHE A 585 40.20 20.52 12.42
N LYS A 586 39.75 21.78 12.35
CA LYS A 586 39.43 22.41 11.07
C LYS A 586 40.62 22.45 10.14
N LYS A 587 41.82 22.81 10.64
CA LYS A 587 43.03 22.86 9.87
C LYS A 587 43.48 21.46 9.48
N GLY A 588 43.61 20.56 10.44
CA GLY A 588 44.10 19.20 10.22
C GLY A 588 43.21 18.37 9.32
N PHE A 589 41.89 18.53 9.44
CA PHE A 589 40.95 17.85 8.57
C PHE A 589 41.11 18.27 7.10
N MET A 590 41.24 19.57 6.83
CA MET A 590 41.47 20.07 5.46
C MET A 590 42.82 19.66 4.86
N GLU A 591 43.88 19.59 5.67
CA GLU A 591 45.21 19.12 5.24
C GLU A 591 45.28 17.60 5.02
N ALA A 592 44.41 16.85 5.69
CA ALA A 592 44.31 15.39 5.61
C ALA A 592 43.60 14.85 4.35
N GLY A 593 43.31 15.69 3.37
CA GLY A 593 42.67 15.29 2.11
C GLY A 593 41.21 14.83 2.34
N PRO A 594 40.32 15.73 2.74
CA PRO A 594 38.94 15.41 3.03
C PRO A 594 38.17 14.99 1.78
N VAL A 595 37.25 14.05 1.96
CA VAL A 595 36.36 13.56 0.90
C VAL A 595 34.93 13.41 1.43
N LEU A 596 33.97 13.50 0.50
CA LEU A 596 32.57 13.15 0.79
C LEU A 596 32.34 11.66 0.62
N LEU A 597 31.60 11.11 1.51
CA LEU A 597 31.03 9.76 1.43
C LEU A 597 29.56 9.86 1.06
N GLU A 598 29.14 9.12 0.04
CA GLU A 598 27.75 8.99 -0.33
C GLU A 598 27.12 7.70 0.23
N PRO A 599 25.86 7.73 0.66
CA PRO A 599 25.18 6.54 1.12
C PRO A 599 24.78 5.66 -0.07
N ILE A 600 25.11 4.38 0.04
CA ILE A 600 24.73 3.34 -0.93
C ILE A 600 23.56 2.54 -0.35
N ALA A 601 22.53 2.33 -1.16
CA ALA A 601 21.44 1.46 -0.88
C ALA A 601 21.60 0.12 -1.60
N SER A 602 21.23 -0.97 -0.93
CA SER A 602 20.98 -2.26 -1.57
C SER A 602 19.54 -2.27 -2.05
N ILE A 603 19.32 -2.39 -3.35
CA ILE A 603 18.00 -2.40 -3.99
C ILE A 603 17.69 -3.79 -4.54
N LYS A 604 16.45 -4.24 -4.36
CA LYS A 604 15.87 -5.42 -4.98
C LYS A 604 14.73 -4.99 -5.89
N VAL A 605 14.85 -5.25 -7.17
CA VAL A 605 13.86 -4.89 -8.19
C VAL A 605 13.24 -6.16 -8.75
N VAL A 606 11.92 -6.28 -8.67
CA VAL A 606 11.16 -7.43 -9.19
C VAL A 606 10.39 -6.99 -10.42
N VAL A 607 10.68 -7.62 -11.55
CA VAL A 607 10.08 -7.30 -12.86
C VAL A 607 9.82 -8.58 -13.65
N PRO A 608 8.88 -8.57 -14.63
CA PRO A 608 8.79 -9.65 -15.60
C PRO A 608 10.12 -9.80 -16.37
N GLU A 609 10.46 -11.02 -16.77
CA GLU A 609 11.73 -11.37 -17.43
C GLU A 609 12.03 -10.48 -18.64
N ASP A 610 11.01 -10.15 -19.44
CA ASP A 610 11.12 -9.32 -20.65
C ASP A 610 11.70 -7.91 -20.38
N TYR A 611 11.55 -7.39 -19.16
CA TYR A 611 12.03 -6.05 -18.79
C TYR A 611 13.38 -6.04 -18.08
N THR A 612 13.98 -7.21 -17.87
CA THR A 612 15.24 -7.34 -17.11
C THR A 612 16.36 -6.50 -17.71
N GLY A 613 16.52 -6.53 -19.04
CA GLY A 613 17.55 -5.78 -19.75
C GLY A 613 17.41 -4.26 -19.59
N ASP A 614 16.19 -3.77 -19.76
CA ASP A 614 15.89 -2.33 -19.65
C ASP A 614 16.13 -1.81 -18.23
N VAL A 615 15.71 -2.60 -17.23
CA VAL A 615 15.91 -2.26 -15.81
C VAL A 615 17.38 -2.26 -15.43
N MET A 616 18.17 -3.25 -15.89
CA MET A 616 19.61 -3.27 -15.68
C MET A 616 20.30 -2.06 -16.33
N GLY A 617 19.86 -1.69 -17.54
CA GLY A 617 20.35 -0.51 -18.24
C GLY A 617 20.05 0.79 -17.48
N ASP A 618 18.87 0.93 -16.91
CA ASP A 618 18.50 2.11 -16.11
C ASP A 618 19.26 2.15 -14.77
N LEU A 619 19.40 1.02 -14.07
CA LEU A 619 20.20 0.94 -12.84
C LEU A 619 21.63 1.35 -13.09
N ASN A 620 22.25 0.90 -14.21
CA ASN A 620 23.61 1.31 -14.59
C ASN A 620 23.71 2.82 -14.87
N LYS A 621 22.74 3.42 -15.55
CA LYS A 621 22.69 4.88 -15.77
C LYS A 621 22.62 5.66 -14.47
N ARG A 622 22.05 5.09 -13.42
CA ARG A 622 21.98 5.66 -12.07
C ARG A 622 23.18 5.33 -11.21
N ARG A 623 24.26 4.83 -11.81
CA ARG A 623 25.47 4.40 -11.13
C ARG A 623 25.25 3.18 -10.21
N GLY A 624 24.20 2.41 -10.49
CA GLY A 624 23.92 1.15 -9.80
C GLY A 624 24.85 0.04 -10.28
N ARG A 625 25.26 -0.82 -9.37
CA ARG A 625 26.05 -2.01 -9.64
C ARG A 625 25.19 -3.25 -9.41
N VAL A 626 24.82 -3.94 -10.48
CA VAL A 626 24.05 -5.19 -10.38
C VAL A 626 24.95 -6.28 -9.76
N LEU A 627 24.44 -6.91 -8.71
CA LEU A 627 25.12 -7.95 -7.93
C LEU A 627 24.64 -9.35 -8.31
N GLY A 628 23.38 -9.49 -8.73
CA GLY A 628 22.82 -10.77 -9.09
C GLY A 628 21.40 -10.66 -9.61
N MET A 629 20.92 -11.77 -10.17
CA MET A 629 19.55 -11.95 -10.64
C MET A 629 19.06 -13.31 -10.20
N ASN A 630 17.84 -13.36 -9.69
CA ASN A 630 17.20 -14.57 -9.21
C ASN A 630 15.84 -14.75 -9.90
N PRO A 631 15.58 -15.89 -10.56
CA PRO A 631 14.27 -16.16 -11.12
C PRO A 631 13.25 -16.35 -10.00
N ILE A 632 12.06 -15.77 -10.20
CA ILE A 632 10.90 -15.92 -9.32
C ILE A 632 9.76 -16.61 -10.09
N ALA A 633 8.91 -17.31 -9.36
CA ALA A 633 7.75 -17.96 -9.97
C ALA A 633 6.88 -16.96 -10.76
N GLY A 634 6.27 -17.43 -11.86
CA GLY A 634 5.39 -16.62 -12.69
C GLY A 634 6.10 -15.78 -13.75
N GLY A 635 7.34 -16.12 -14.14
CA GLY A 635 8.09 -15.43 -15.20
C GLY A 635 8.65 -14.07 -14.74
N TYR A 636 8.92 -13.91 -13.43
CA TYR A 636 9.55 -12.72 -12.87
C TYR A 636 11.02 -12.96 -12.54
N GLN A 637 11.79 -11.87 -12.55
CA GLN A 637 13.18 -11.82 -12.11
C GLN A 637 13.34 -10.83 -10.95
N GLU A 638 14.10 -11.21 -9.93
CA GLU A 638 14.59 -10.32 -8.90
C GLU A 638 16.00 -9.87 -9.27
N ILE A 639 16.19 -8.59 -9.46
CA ILE A 639 17.49 -7.95 -9.72
C ILE A 639 17.98 -7.34 -8.41
N VAL A 640 19.15 -7.76 -7.93
CA VAL A 640 19.77 -7.21 -6.74
C VAL A 640 20.91 -6.31 -7.18
N ALA A 641 20.94 -5.08 -6.69
CA ALA A 641 21.98 -4.11 -7.03
C ALA A 641 22.32 -3.19 -5.85
N ASP A 642 23.55 -2.66 -5.85
CA ASP A 642 23.91 -1.53 -5.02
C ASP A 642 23.75 -0.24 -5.84
N ILE A 643 23.14 0.77 -5.27
CA ILE A 643 22.88 2.05 -5.93
C ILE A 643 23.11 3.22 -4.97
N PRO A 644 23.73 4.32 -5.39
CA PRO A 644 23.75 5.54 -4.59
C PRO A 644 22.33 6.01 -4.30
N MET A 645 22.05 6.43 -3.06
CA MET A 645 20.68 6.87 -2.69
C MET A 645 20.19 8.06 -3.53
N THR A 646 21.11 8.85 -4.09
CA THR A 646 20.78 9.90 -5.07
C THR A 646 20.11 9.35 -6.33
N GLY A 647 20.40 8.11 -6.71
CA GLY A 647 19.82 7.42 -7.88
C GLY A 647 18.38 6.91 -7.65
N LEU A 648 17.93 6.84 -6.40
CA LEU A 648 16.57 6.37 -6.07
C LEU A 648 15.48 7.44 -6.29
N PHE A 649 15.85 8.72 -6.43
CA PHE A 649 14.87 9.78 -6.63
C PHE A 649 14.14 9.61 -7.95
N GLY A 650 12.80 9.53 -7.87
CA GLY A 650 11.93 9.33 -9.03
C GLY A 650 12.04 7.94 -9.66
N TYR A 651 12.75 6.99 -9.04
CA TYR A 651 12.92 5.64 -9.59
C TYR A 651 11.58 4.90 -9.71
N CYS A 652 10.67 5.08 -8.75
CA CYS A 652 9.32 4.50 -8.79
C CYS A 652 8.60 4.81 -10.10
N THR A 653 8.56 6.08 -10.47
CA THR A 653 7.87 6.58 -11.67
C THR A 653 8.50 6.02 -12.94
N ILE A 654 9.85 6.01 -13.00
CA ILE A 654 10.58 5.47 -14.15
C ILE A 654 10.39 3.94 -14.27
N LEU A 655 10.51 3.20 -13.17
CA LEU A 655 10.32 1.74 -13.16
C LEU A 655 8.89 1.38 -13.61
N ARG A 656 7.88 2.08 -13.12
CA ARG A 656 6.49 1.86 -13.53
C ARG A 656 6.26 2.18 -15.00
N SER A 657 6.81 3.29 -15.48
CA SER A 657 6.73 3.65 -16.90
C SER A 657 7.40 2.60 -17.79
N MET A 658 8.58 2.14 -17.42
CA MET A 658 9.38 1.16 -18.17
C MET A 658 8.70 -0.21 -18.23
N THR A 659 8.06 -0.63 -17.12
CA THR A 659 7.46 -1.97 -16.98
C THR A 659 5.95 -2.00 -17.14
N GLY A 660 5.35 -0.89 -17.58
CA GLY A 660 3.89 -0.76 -17.64
C GLY A 660 3.21 -0.95 -16.27
N GLY A 661 3.88 -0.58 -15.18
CA GLY A 661 3.38 -0.72 -13.81
C GLY A 661 3.55 -2.12 -13.19
N ARG A 662 4.25 -3.03 -13.86
CA ARG A 662 4.50 -4.40 -13.35
C ARG A 662 5.66 -4.45 -12.35
N GLY A 663 6.67 -3.58 -12.52
CA GLY A 663 7.85 -3.53 -11.68
C GLY A 663 7.56 -3.03 -10.27
N THR A 664 8.21 -3.68 -9.30
CA THR A 664 8.23 -3.26 -7.89
C THR A 664 9.66 -3.26 -7.38
N TYR A 665 9.95 -2.50 -6.35
CA TYR A 665 11.26 -2.52 -5.72
C TYR A 665 11.18 -2.27 -4.23
N SER A 666 12.21 -2.71 -3.53
CA SER A 666 12.49 -2.37 -2.15
C SER A 666 13.96 -2.01 -2.02
N TYR A 667 14.32 -1.25 -1.01
CA TYR A 667 15.71 -0.90 -0.75
C TYR A 667 15.97 -0.75 0.75
N GLU A 668 17.22 -0.92 1.12
CA GLU A 668 17.73 -0.69 2.48
C GLU A 668 19.10 0.01 2.41
N PHE A 669 19.45 0.77 3.44
CA PHE A 669 20.78 1.33 3.54
C PHE A 669 21.81 0.20 3.68
N ALA A 670 22.86 0.22 2.84
CA ALA A 670 23.91 -0.79 2.87
C ALA A 670 25.19 -0.27 3.57
N ARG A 671 25.75 0.85 3.10
CA ARG A 671 27.02 1.40 3.59
C ARG A 671 27.27 2.80 3.03
N TYR A 672 28.34 3.41 3.49
CA TYR A 672 28.92 4.61 2.89
C TYR A 672 30.08 4.24 1.96
N GLU A 673 30.17 4.89 0.80
CA GLU A 673 31.30 4.80 -0.12
C GLU A 673 31.76 6.21 -0.52
N GLN A 674 33.05 6.35 -0.91
CA GLN A 674 33.57 7.64 -1.39
C GLN A 674 32.81 8.09 -2.64
N ALA A 675 32.27 9.31 -2.62
CA ALA A 675 31.61 9.91 -3.77
C ALA A 675 32.62 10.19 -4.89
N PRO A 676 32.24 9.99 -6.17
CA PRO A 676 33.06 10.45 -7.31
C PRO A 676 33.33 11.95 -7.26
N SER A 677 34.42 12.40 -7.92
CA SER A 677 34.87 13.80 -7.86
C SER A 677 33.81 14.79 -8.33
N ASP A 678 33.11 14.47 -9.42
CA ASP A 678 32.02 15.28 -9.98
C ASP A 678 30.85 15.44 -9.02
N VAL A 679 30.48 14.37 -8.33
CA VAL A 679 29.40 14.37 -7.30
C VAL A 679 29.83 15.19 -6.08
N GLN A 680 31.10 15.02 -5.65
CA GLN A 680 31.63 15.74 -4.53
C GLN A 680 31.70 17.25 -4.80
N GLU A 681 32.23 17.67 -5.95
CA GLU A 681 32.30 19.08 -6.35
C GLU A 681 30.93 19.73 -6.46
N ALA A 682 29.97 19.03 -7.08
CA ALA A 682 28.61 19.51 -7.21
C ALA A 682 27.92 19.69 -5.83
N GLU A 683 28.12 18.77 -4.90
CA GLU A 683 27.49 18.86 -3.56
C GLU A 683 28.16 19.93 -2.69
N ILE A 684 29.48 20.09 -2.77
CA ILE A 684 30.18 21.18 -2.07
C ILE A 684 29.68 22.53 -2.58
N ALA A 685 29.61 22.72 -3.91
CA ALA A 685 29.12 23.96 -4.51
C ALA A 685 27.69 24.28 -4.11
N LYS A 686 26.79 23.26 -4.08
CA LYS A 686 25.42 23.40 -3.66
C LYS A 686 25.31 23.83 -2.19
N ARG A 687 26.11 23.24 -1.30
CA ARG A 687 26.11 23.58 0.12
C ARG A 687 26.62 24.98 0.39
N ALA A 688 27.68 25.38 -0.33
CA ALA A 688 28.20 26.74 -0.24
C ALA A 688 27.19 27.82 -0.71
N ALA A 689 26.25 27.46 -1.60
CA ALA A 689 25.17 28.34 -2.03
C ALA A 689 23.99 28.39 -1.04
N GLU A 690 23.83 27.37 -0.18
CA GLU A 690 22.78 27.31 0.86
C GLU A 690 23.19 28.03 2.16
N GLU A 691 24.48 28.27 2.42
CA GLU A 691 25.01 29.05 3.56
C GLU A 691 25.03 30.56 3.27
#